data_ec6d799317fba946d00e08fc27da9e42
#
_entry.id   ec6d799317fba946d00e08fc27da9e42
#
_cell.length_a   1.000
_cell.length_b   1.000
_cell.length_c   1.000
_cell.angle_alpha   90.00
_cell.angle_beta   90.00
_cell.angle_gamma   90.00
#
_symmetry.space_group_name_H-M   'P 1'
#
loop_
_entity.id
_entity.type
_entity.pdbx_description
1 polymer ?
#
loop_
_entity_poly.entity_id
_entity_poly.type
_entity_poly.pdbx_seq_one_letter_code
_entity_poly.pdbx_strand_id
1 'polypeptide(L)'
;MTLRKVVCVSFVVALQFLFPALDLGAIDSTKFESRATPFLTKYCLDCHDDETQKGDVAFHELNGINAGNARLWKSIWEQVALKEMPPKKKKTQPNLEERHQLAELILAEMQRVLKDKGGFHEHLHPSKGNLLDHDLLFGELPKNLEPTSSPVRIWRLHPQEHFTRLNELVTTVPPYNPERPGVRARGDHVPANYRFGTNTYLGVQDVIDWVGSSFSLHSGLEKITPVLSTKIKRGLQSYPYLYSVNTSETLRIANDAEAIIRFLAYGPKGKDFQFVDKVGDIDPKHKGTAVYKGRTIQTKHGVPEGVFYRNASNRPITPVRDLMAEPGVSDERLKAVVGFLFEALTLRPPTTEETADYLRIVKQSIKDLGKEEGAILGLTPIFLDRAALFRLELCKDGKPDKYGRVMLQGQELTLAINAAFSYVAPDSKLKQALEGGRLKTKEDIKREVTRILGDDSIRKPAILRFFREYFDYDLARKVDKDDNLLKKAGGLDKSKSHRYFMVEMTTNMDRLVELILEEDKNVLAELLTTDRAILPNSTRNAGYFRALSESGKIVDENGKPLFRRKGSRLVSINESEKNALPPLQATDLPGIIVDNTDAKVTGRWSTSSGVTTRVGAEYLFTKTSSSKVVYPVKFPKEGKYEVRITSAQHANRSSKTRVAVRSKGGEMSTFRIDQRKAPGTFNKDGSDRYFQSLGFFEFPSGPWDAVEIYAKGGDGMVVADAVQFLAEGTSSVVKKETNPTETPTKAPAKTIHVRLQVFETFDKREKEGTKDYNNPSGPTQRRLITLPAQERMGILTHPNWLVAHSDAMDNHAILRGKWIRERLLGGAIADVPITVDAMLPDEPKETLRHRMRVTREESCWKCHQKMDPLGLPFEMFNHAGLFRTTELGNPVNATGEISNSGEASLDGPVANALEMIEKLSRSERVKQVFVRHAFRYWMGRNETINDAPVLQDAYKAYEESGGSMNALLLSLLTSDAFLYRTIL
;
A
#
# COMPACT_ATOMS: atom_id res chain seq x y z
N MET A 1 9.31 -43.76 13.85
CA MET A 1 9.83 -42.92 12.73
C MET A 1 9.52 -43.51 11.35
N THR A 2 9.12 -44.75 11.23
CA THR A 2 8.92 -45.49 9.97
C THR A 2 7.49 -45.46 9.43
N LEU A 3 6.47 -45.28 10.26
CA LEU A 3 5.06 -45.24 9.82
C LEU A 3 4.61 -43.89 9.24
N ARG A 4 5.27 -42.80 9.59
CA ARG A 4 4.98 -41.45 9.02
C ARG A 4 5.29 -41.33 7.52
N LYS A 5 6.16 -42.18 6.98
CA LYS A 5 6.55 -42.14 5.55
C LYS A 5 5.60 -42.89 4.62
N VAL A 6 4.84 -43.84 5.11
CA VAL A 6 4.01 -44.70 4.24
C VAL A 6 2.66 -44.05 3.88
N VAL A 7 2.05 -43.31 4.77
CA VAL A 7 0.76 -42.65 4.47
C VAL A 7 0.90 -41.51 3.46
N CYS A 8 2.03 -40.77 3.46
CA CYS A 8 2.28 -39.70 2.48
C CYS A 8 2.60 -40.21 1.06
N VAL A 9 3.23 -41.38 0.91
CA VAL A 9 3.67 -41.86 -0.41
C VAL A 9 2.52 -42.42 -1.24
N SER A 10 1.51 -43.02 -0.62
CA SER A 10 0.37 -43.60 -1.34
C SER A 10 -0.58 -42.54 -1.92
N PHE A 11 -0.60 -41.32 -1.39
CA PHE A 11 -1.47 -40.26 -1.89
C PHE A 11 -0.86 -39.45 -3.03
N VAL A 12 0.47 -39.38 -3.11
CA VAL A 12 1.18 -38.65 -4.19
C VAL A 12 1.08 -39.37 -5.53
N VAL A 13 0.97 -40.70 -5.52
CA VAL A 13 0.88 -41.49 -6.75
C VAL A 13 -0.51 -41.44 -7.39
N ALA A 14 -1.57 -41.20 -6.62
CA ALA A 14 -2.95 -41.14 -7.15
C ALA A 14 -3.31 -39.82 -7.86
N LEU A 15 -2.54 -38.74 -7.66
CA LEU A 15 -2.79 -37.44 -8.29
C LEU A 15 -2.21 -37.30 -9.70
N GLN A 16 -1.40 -38.26 -10.16
CA GLN A 16 -0.77 -38.18 -11.48
C GLN A 16 -1.58 -38.79 -12.64
N PHE A 17 -2.72 -39.45 -12.37
CA PHE A 17 -3.41 -40.27 -13.37
C PHE A 17 -4.83 -39.83 -13.80
N LEU A 18 -5.24 -38.59 -13.60
CA LEU A 18 -6.59 -38.15 -14.00
C LEU A 18 -6.61 -36.90 -14.85
N PHE A 19 -5.79 -36.85 -15.90
CA PHE A 19 -6.05 -35.92 -17.00
C PHE A 19 -6.12 -36.70 -18.32
N PRO A 20 -7.29 -36.85 -18.96
CA PRO A 20 -7.32 -37.17 -20.37
C PRO A 20 -6.67 -35.99 -21.10
N ALA A 21 -5.67 -36.30 -21.91
CA ALA A 21 -5.12 -35.34 -22.87
C ALA A 21 -6.25 -34.89 -23.78
N LEU A 22 -6.65 -33.64 -23.67
CA LEU A 22 -7.56 -33.01 -24.61
C LEU A 22 -6.86 -32.90 -25.98
N ASP A 23 -7.41 -33.50 -26.96
CA ASP A 23 -6.92 -33.50 -28.31
C ASP A 23 -7.23 -32.15 -28.96
N LEU A 24 -6.25 -31.24 -28.93
CA LEU A 24 -6.28 -30.02 -29.74
C LEU A 24 -6.14 -30.46 -31.22
N GLY A 25 -7.18 -30.27 -32.01
CA GLY A 25 -7.21 -30.62 -33.41
C GLY A 25 -5.91 -30.26 -34.14
N ALA A 26 -5.25 -31.29 -34.67
CA ALA A 26 -3.95 -31.19 -35.33
C ALA A 26 -4.01 -30.19 -36.49
N ILE A 27 -3.37 -29.03 -36.34
CA ILE A 27 -2.99 -28.23 -37.49
C ILE A 27 -1.94 -29.06 -38.23
N ASP A 28 -2.24 -29.43 -39.45
CA ASP A 28 -1.33 -30.16 -40.33
C ASP A 28 -0.07 -29.31 -40.55
N SER A 29 1.13 -29.85 -40.38
CA SER A 29 2.39 -29.14 -40.59
C SER A 29 2.48 -28.50 -41.99
N THR A 30 1.89 -29.10 -42.96
CA THR A 30 1.78 -28.57 -44.32
C THR A 30 0.97 -27.24 -44.35
N LYS A 31 0.02 -27.06 -43.45
CA LYS A 31 -0.75 -25.80 -43.31
C LYS A 31 0.09 -24.71 -42.67
N PHE A 32 0.97 -25.03 -41.74
CA PHE A 32 1.88 -24.03 -41.14
C PHE A 32 2.84 -23.49 -42.21
N GLU A 33 3.55 -24.36 -42.90
CA GLU A 33 4.53 -23.98 -43.92
C GLU A 33 3.87 -23.20 -45.06
N SER A 34 2.73 -23.62 -45.54
CA SER A 34 2.01 -22.94 -46.61
C SER A 34 1.62 -21.50 -46.28
N ARG A 35 1.54 -21.14 -45.00
CA ARG A 35 1.19 -19.80 -44.55
C ARG A 35 2.41 -19.00 -44.05
N ALA A 36 3.38 -19.63 -43.42
CA ALA A 36 4.58 -18.97 -42.91
C ALA A 36 5.58 -18.64 -44.02
N THR A 37 5.80 -19.56 -44.96
CA THR A 37 6.80 -19.37 -46.03
C THR A 37 6.56 -18.12 -46.89
N PRO A 38 5.32 -17.81 -47.36
CA PRO A 38 5.06 -16.60 -48.13
C PRO A 38 5.44 -15.32 -47.39
N PHE A 39 5.20 -15.28 -46.06
CA PHE A 39 5.58 -14.13 -45.24
C PHE A 39 7.10 -14.00 -45.16
N LEU A 40 7.80 -15.10 -44.85
CA LEU A 40 9.27 -15.11 -44.77
C LEU A 40 9.90 -14.71 -46.11
N THR A 41 9.40 -15.24 -47.21
CA THR A 41 9.90 -14.90 -48.57
C THR A 41 9.73 -13.41 -48.86
N LYS A 42 8.53 -12.86 -48.59
CA LYS A 42 8.23 -11.46 -48.89
C LYS A 42 8.98 -10.46 -48.03
N TYR A 43 9.24 -10.79 -46.75
CA TYR A 43 9.66 -9.80 -45.77
C TYR A 43 11.05 -10.05 -45.16
N CYS A 44 11.55 -11.29 -45.19
CA CYS A 44 12.73 -11.71 -44.42
C CYS A 44 13.89 -12.19 -45.25
N LEU A 45 13.65 -12.97 -46.33
CA LEU A 45 14.73 -13.66 -47.09
C LEU A 45 15.74 -12.74 -47.75
N ASP A 46 15.40 -11.51 -48.17
CA ASP A 46 16.39 -10.57 -48.74
C ASP A 46 17.57 -10.24 -47.78
N CYS A 47 17.45 -10.57 -46.51
CA CYS A 47 18.47 -10.29 -45.50
C CYS A 47 18.91 -11.56 -44.75
N HIS A 48 18.13 -12.61 -44.78
CA HIS A 48 18.35 -13.85 -44.06
C HIS A 48 18.33 -15.07 -45.00
N ASP A 49 18.90 -14.89 -46.21
CA ASP A 49 19.18 -15.95 -47.14
C ASP A 49 20.50 -16.68 -46.84
N ASP A 50 20.95 -17.56 -47.70
CA ASP A 50 22.21 -18.33 -47.57
C ASP A 50 23.47 -17.46 -47.78
N GLU A 51 23.36 -16.36 -48.54
CA GLU A 51 24.49 -15.51 -48.86
C GLU A 51 24.66 -14.35 -47.83
N THR A 52 23.57 -13.74 -47.43
CA THR A 52 23.57 -12.50 -46.66
C THR A 52 23.62 -12.75 -45.14
N GLN A 53 22.90 -13.71 -44.63
CA GLN A 53 22.82 -14.18 -43.20
C GLN A 53 22.96 -13.09 -42.17
N LYS A 54 22.26 -11.97 -42.30
CA LYS A 54 22.38 -10.83 -41.35
C LYS A 54 22.08 -11.25 -39.94
N GLY A 55 23.01 -10.96 -39.03
CA GLY A 55 22.91 -11.37 -37.63
C GLY A 55 23.11 -12.88 -37.41
N ASP A 56 23.86 -13.51 -38.31
CA ASP A 56 24.17 -14.95 -38.27
C ASP A 56 22.91 -15.83 -38.30
N VAL A 57 21.87 -15.38 -39.00
CA VAL A 57 20.58 -16.06 -39.10
C VAL A 57 20.20 -16.23 -40.56
N ALA A 58 19.92 -17.47 -40.98
CA ALA A 58 19.46 -17.85 -42.31
C ALA A 58 18.11 -18.55 -42.24
N PHE A 59 17.20 -18.23 -43.15
CA PHE A 59 15.82 -18.79 -43.19
C PHE A 59 15.55 -19.62 -44.45
N HIS A 60 16.48 -19.73 -45.38
CA HIS A 60 16.26 -20.44 -46.67
C HIS A 60 15.96 -21.93 -46.48
N GLU A 61 16.49 -22.58 -45.42
CA GLU A 61 16.21 -23.95 -45.05
C GLU A 61 15.24 -24.11 -43.88
N LEU A 62 14.65 -23.01 -43.44
CA LEU A 62 13.76 -23.02 -42.26
C LEU A 62 12.40 -23.61 -42.60
N ASN A 63 12.25 -24.92 -42.48
CA ASN A 63 11.04 -25.66 -42.71
C ASN A 63 10.39 -26.03 -41.40
N GLY A 64 9.11 -25.66 -41.21
CA GLY A 64 8.32 -26.04 -40.08
C GLY A 64 8.94 -25.73 -38.69
N ILE A 65 8.23 -26.06 -37.64
CA ILE A 65 8.74 -25.94 -36.27
C ILE A 65 9.06 -27.34 -35.73
N ASN A 66 10.24 -27.45 -35.10
CA ASN A 66 10.63 -28.65 -34.38
C ASN A 66 11.41 -28.27 -33.12
N ALA A 67 11.72 -29.26 -32.27
CA ALA A 67 12.43 -28.99 -31.00
C ALA A 67 13.83 -28.35 -31.17
N GLY A 68 14.49 -28.59 -32.33
CA GLY A 68 15.81 -28.04 -32.60
C GLY A 68 15.78 -26.55 -33.01
N ASN A 69 14.76 -26.13 -33.75
CA ASN A 69 14.62 -24.76 -34.24
C ASN A 69 13.57 -23.91 -33.48
N ALA A 70 12.90 -24.48 -32.46
CA ALA A 70 11.88 -23.78 -31.68
C ALA A 70 12.36 -22.45 -31.11
N ARG A 71 13.64 -22.37 -30.69
CA ARG A 71 14.24 -21.14 -30.17
C ARG A 71 14.33 -20.04 -31.23
N LEU A 72 14.65 -20.42 -32.47
CA LEU A 72 14.68 -19.47 -33.59
C LEU A 72 13.27 -18.97 -33.91
N TRP A 73 12.28 -19.86 -33.97
CA TRP A 73 10.90 -19.49 -34.21
C TRP A 73 10.33 -18.59 -33.09
N LYS A 74 10.70 -18.85 -31.85
CA LYS A 74 10.40 -17.92 -30.73
C LYS A 74 10.97 -16.53 -30.99
N SER A 75 12.21 -16.44 -31.43
CA SER A 75 12.83 -15.15 -31.77
C SER A 75 12.13 -14.48 -32.94
N ILE A 76 11.74 -15.22 -33.98
CA ILE A 76 10.95 -14.68 -35.11
C ILE A 76 9.63 -14.10 -34.58
N TRP A 77 8.88 -14.89 -33.78
CA TRP A 77 7.64 -14.43 -33.16
C TRP A 77 7.82 -13.11 -32.39
N GLU A 78 8.80 -13.02 -31.49
CA GLU A 78 9.05 -11.82 -30.71
C GLU A 78 9.43 -10.63 -31.58
N GLN A 79 10.34 -10.79 -32.53
CA GLN A 79 10.83 -9.72 -33.40
C GLN A 79 9.74 -9.18 -34.34
N VAL A 80 8.86 -10.05 -34.82
CA VAL A 80 7.72 -9.67 -35.66
C VAL A 80 6.67 -8.96 -34.84
N ALA A 81 6.32 -9.47 -33.67
CA ALA A 81 5.36 -8.86 -32.74
C ALA A 81 5.85 -7.50 -32.21
N LEU A 82 7.15 -7.35 -31.91
CA LEU A 82 7.76 -6.09 -31.49
C LEU A 82 7.94 -5.07 -32.62
N LYS A 83 7.62 -5.41 -33.86
CA LYS A 83 7.87 -4.59 -35.06
C LYS A 83 9.37 -4.25 -35.26
N GLU A 84 10.27 -5.08 -34.72
CA GLU A 84 11.72 -4.90 -34.91
C GLU A 84 12.22 -5.46 -36.23
N MET A 85 11.54 -6.51 -36.72
CA MET A 85 11.79 -7.10 -38.01
C MET A 85 10.54 -7.08 -38.90
N PRO A 86 10.66 -6.75 -40.18
CA PRO A 86 11.83 -6.17 -40.84
C PRO A 86 12.23 -4.82 -40.24
N PRO A 87 13.52 -4.42 -40.35
CA PRO A 87 13.98 -3.13 -39.84
C PRO A 87 13.18 -1.96 -40.41
N LYS A 88 12.90 -0.92 -39.65
CA LYS A 88 12.08 0.24 -40.07
C LYS A 88 12.53 0.90 -41.37
N LYS A 89 13.81 0.81 -41.70
CA LYS A 89 14.40 1.34 -42.96
C LYS A 89 14.06 0.53 -44.22
N LYS A 90 13.55 -0.70 -44.07
CA LYS A 90 13.13 -1.50 -45.24
C LYS A 90 11.80 -0.93 -45.76
N LYS A 91 11.72 -0.68 -47.07
CA LYS A 91 10.53 -0.06 -47.73
C LYS A 91 9.31 -0.96 -47.61
N THR A 92 9.50 -2.26 -47.77
CA THR A 92 8.41 -3.25 -47.69
C THR A 92 8.22 -3.70 -46.24
N GLN A 93 7.11 -3.30 -45.65
CA GLN A 93 6.75 -3.64 -44.25
C GLN A 93 5.45 -4.46 -44.27
N PRO A 94 5.35 -5.50 -43.45
CA PRO A 94 4.07 -6.16 -43.19
C PRO A 94 3.14 -5.21 -42.40
N ASN A 95 1.84 -5.25 -42.72
CA ASN A 95 0.86 -4.53 -41.94
C ASN A 95 0.60 -5.22 -40.59
N LEU A 96 -0.21 -4.61 -39.73
CA LEU A 96 -0.47 -5.12 -38.38
C LEU A 96 -1.15 -6.49 -38.38
N GLU A 97 -2.07 -6.71 -39.32
CA GLU A 97 -2.81 -7.95 -39.44
C GLU A 97 -1.89 -9.08 -39.93
N GLU A 98 -1.05 -8.84 -40.94
CA GLU A 98 -0.07 -9.83 -41.42
C GLU A 98 0.92 -10.24 -40.29
N ARG A 99 1.36 -9.27 -39.46
CA ARG A 99 2.23 -9.56 -38.28
C ARG A 99 1.51 -10.41 -37.26
N HIS A 100 0.27 -10.06 -36.94
CA HIS A 100 -0.53 -10.78 -35.97
C HIS A 100 -0.83 -12.21 -36.44
N GLN A 101 -1.24 -12.39 -37.69
CA GLN A 101 -1.52 -13.71 -38.26
C GLN A 101 -0.30 -14.63 -38.22
N LEU A 102 0.89 -14.12 -38.55
CA LEU A 102 2.11 -14.91 -38.43
C LEU A 102 2.45 -15.24 -36.97
N ALA A 103 2.30 -14.26 -36.06
CA ALA A 103 2.57 -14.48 -34.63
C ALA A 103 1.66 -15.58 -34.06
N GLU A 104 0.35 -15.53 -34.31
CA GLU A 104 -0.60 -16.55 -33.87
C GLU A 104 -0.31 -17.91 -34.48
N LEU A 105 0.04 -17.96 -35.77
CA LEU A 105 0.41 -19.17 -36.44
C LEU A 105 1.64 -19.84 -35.80
N ILE A 106 2.66 -19.06 -35.49
CA ILE A 106 3.87 -19.55 -34.78
C ILE A 106 3.50 -20.08 -33.39
N LEU A 107 2.70 -19.35 -32.64
CA LEU A 107 2.29 -19.74 -31.28
C LEU A 107 1.52 -21.07 -31.30
N ALA A 108 0.55 -21.20 -32.16
CA ALA A 108 -0.25 -22.41 -32.30
C ALA A 108 0.61 -23.64 -32.68
N GLU A 109 1.54 -23.44 -33.60
CA GLU A 109 2.41 -24.55 -34.05
C GLU A 109 3.45 -24.90 -32.97
N MET A 110 4.04 -23.92 -32.27
CA MET A 110 4.94 -24.19 -31.16
C MET A 110 4.24 -24.94 -30.02
N GLN A 111 2.99 -24.58 -29.72
CA GLN A 111 2.18 -25.28 -28.73
C GLN A 111 1.95 -26.74 -29.12
N ARG A 112 1.62 -27.00 -30.41
CA ARG A 112 1.43 -28.35 -30.94
C ARG A 112 2.70 -29.19 -30.85
N VAL A 113 3.82 -28.65 -31.37
CA VAL A 113 5.08 -29.39 -31.48
C VAL A 113 5.76 -29.63 -30.12
N LEU A 114 5.61 -28.73 -29.19
CA LEU A 114 6.21 -28.83 -27.85
C LEU A 114 5.30 -29.47 -26.81
N LYS A 115 4.09 -29.96 -27.21
CA LYS A 115 3.09 -30.52 -26.27
C LYS A 115 3.71 -31.59 -25.35
N ASP A 116 4.43 -32.55 -25.92
CA ASP A 116 5.07 -33.65 -25.18
C ASP A 116 6.32 -33.25 -24.38
N LYS A 117 6.83 -32.02 -24.57
CA LYS A 117 7.95 -31.44 -23.86
C LYS A 117 7.52 -30.41 -22.83
N GLY A 118 6.27 -30.39 -22.45
CA GLY A 118 5.69 -29.46 -21.48
C GLY A 118 5.01 -28.23 -22.11
N GLY A 119 4.92 -28.14 -23.43
CA GLY A 119 4.28 -27.04 -24.14
C GLY A 119 5.10 -25.76 -24.23
N PHE A 120 4.55 -24.78 -24.93
CA PHE A 120 5.10 -23.41 -25.01
C PHE A 120 4.20 -22.45 -24.25
N HIS A 121 4.61 -22.01 -23.07
CA HIS A 121 3.78 -21.20 -22.18
C HIS A 121 4.29 -19.77 -21.98
N GLU A 122 5.41 -19.39 -22.61
CA GLU A 122 5.98 -18.05 -22.41
C GLU A 122 5.03 -16.93 -22.86
N HIS A 123 4.29 -17.12 -23.94
CA HIS A 123 3.31 -16.14 -24.44
C HIS A 123 2.18 -15.87 -23.42
N LEU A 124 1.92 -16.82 -22.52
CA LEU A 124 0.94 -16.68 -21.44
C LEU A 124 1.46 -15.80 -20.28
N HIS A 125 2.76 -15.50 -20.28
CA HIS A 125 3.34 -14.66 -19.22
C HIS A 125 2.78 -13.25 -19.28
N PRO A 126 2.41 -12.60 -18.14
CA PRO A 126 1.83 -11.26 -18.13
C PRO A 126 2.68 -10.20 -18.85
N SER A 127 4.01 -10.34 -18.84
CA SER A 127 4.91 -9.43 -19.53
C SER A 127 4.86 -9.52 -21.05
N LYS A 128 4.28 -10.59 -21.61
CA LYS A 128 4.16 -10.80 -23.05
C LYS A 128 2.84 -10.27 -23.62
N GLY A 129 1.90 -9.84 -22.79
CA GLY A 129 0.62 -9.30 -23.26
C GLY A 129 0.76 -8.11 -24.21
N ASN A 130 1.79 -7.26 -24.01
CA ASN A 130 2.03 -6.13 -24.90
C ASN A 130 2.62 -6.51 -26.27
N LEU A 131 2.88 -7.79 -26.53
CA LEU A 131 3.25 -8.27 -27.86
C LEU A 131 2.06 -8.26 -28.85
N LEU A 132 0.83 -8.35 -28.32
CA LEU A 132 -0.35 -8.02 -29.13
C LEU A 132 -0.45 -6.52 -29.28
N ASP A 133 -0.42 -6.07 -30.53
CA ASP A 133 -0.41 -4.66 -30.85
C ASP A 133 -1.64 -3.94 -30.29
N HIS A 134 -1.43 -2.76 -29.74
CA HIS A 134 -2.49 -1.98 -29.14
C HIS A 134 -3.54 -1.52 -30.16
N ASP A 135 -3.09 -1.15 -31.36
CA ASP A 135 -3.96 -0.59 -32.37
C ASP A 135 -4.89 -1.64 -32.98
N LEU A 136 -4.55 -2.95 -32.88
CA LEU A 136 -5.45 -4.05 -33.17
C LEU A 136 -6.59 -4.17 -32.14
N LEU A 137 -6.37 -3.70 -30.92
CA LEU A 137 -7.35 -3.78 -29.83
C LEU A 137 -8.24 -2.55 -29.73
N PHE A 138 -7.70 -1.36 -30.04
CA PHE A 138 -8.42 -0.09 -29.88
C PHE A 138 -8.67 0.67 -31.21
N GLY A 139 -8.20 0.12 -32.33
CA GLY A 139 -8.48 0.62 -33.68
C GLY A 139 -9.80 0.10 -34.26
N GLU A 140 -9.91 0.13 -35.59
CA GLU A 140 -11.06 -0.44 -36.31
C GLU A 140 -11.11 -1.96 -36.11
N LEU A 141 -12.29 -2.45 -35.73
CA LEU A 141 -12.47 -3.87 -35.44
C LEU A 141 -12.55 -4.67 -36.75
N PRO A 142 -11.85 -5.84 -36.85
CA PRO A 142 -12.03 -6.77 -37.95
C PRO A 142 -13.49 -7.22 -38.08
N LYS A 143 -13.96 -7.35 -39.32
CA LYS A 143 -15.38 -7.66 -39.59
C LYS A 143 -15.83 -9.06 -39.13
N ASN A 144 -14.90 -9.99 -38.92
CA ASN A 144 -15.19 -11.41 -38.64
C ASN A 144 -14.64 -11.84 -37.26
N LEU A 145 -14.69 -10.97 -36.24
CA LEU A 145 -14.30 -11.36 -34.91
C LEU A 145 -15.29 -12.34 -34.29
N GLU A 146 -14.79 -13.44 -33.78
CA GLU A 146 -15.57 -14.34 -32.96
C GLU A 146 -15.81 -13.78 -31.57
N PRO A 147 -16.94 -14.08 -30.94
CA PRO A 147 -17.19 -13.66 -29.56
C PRO A 147 -16.15 -14.24 -28.61
N THR A 148 -15.59 -13.40 -27.78
CA THR A 148 -14.52 -13.81 -26.84
C THR A 148 -15.01 -14.73 -25.73
N SER A 149 -14.07 -15.44 -25.13
CA SER A 149 -14.23 -16.22 -23.90
C SER A 149 -12.86 -16.41 -23.24
N SER A 150 -12.84 -16.92 -22.03
CA SER A 150 -11.61 -17.46 -21.44
C SER A 150 -11.57 -18.99 -21.56
N PRO A 151 -10.39 -19.64 -21.58
CA PRO A 151 -10.34 -21.09 -21.56
C PRO A 151 -10.87 -21.65 -20.23
N VAL A 152 -11.38 -22.87 -20.22
CA VAL A 152 -11.60 -23.61 -18.97
C VAL A 152 -10.28 -23.71 -18.22
N ARG A 153 -10.34 -23.58 -16.90
CA ARG A 153 -9.10 -23.43 -16.14
C ARG A 153 -9.23 -23.88 -14.69
N ILE A 154 -8.09 -24.24 -14.14
CA ILE A 154 -7.86 -24.45 -12.71
C ILE A 154 -7.01 -23.27 -12.26
N TRP A 155 -7.59 -22.34 -11.51
CA TRP A 155 -6.94 -21.10 -11.10
C TRP A 155 -6.40 -21.23 -9.71
N ARG A 156 -5.08 -21.31 -9.56
CA ARG A 156 -4.43 -21.34 -8.27
C ARG A 156 -4.79 -20.11 -7.45
N LEU A 157 -5.16 -20.29 -6.19
CA LEU A 157 -5.42 -19.18 -5.30
C LEU A 157 -4.14 -18.35 -5.10
N HIS A 158 -4.31 -17.05 -5.12
CA HIS A 158 -3.21 -16.15 -4.79
C HIS A 158 -2.78 -16.37 -3.31
N PRO A 159 -1.49 -16.24 -2.96
CA PRO A 159 -1.01 -16.40 -1.59
C PRO A 159 -1.79 -15.61 -0.55
N GLN A 160 -2.12 -14.36 -0.85
CA GLN A 160 -2.91 -13.51 0.04
C GLN A 160 -4.34 -14.04 0.24
N GLU A 161 -4.97 -14.54 -0.81
CA GLU A 161 -6.31 -15.14 -0.73
C GLU A 161 -6.29 -16.41 0.12
N HIS A 162 -5.38 -17.34 -0.19
CA HIS A 162 -5.22 -18.58 0.58
C HIS A 162 -4.96 -18.28 2.07
N PHE A 163 -4.04 -17.35 2.35
CA PHE A 163 -3.71 -16.99 3.72
C PHE A 163 -4.89 -16.31 4.44
N THR A 164 -5.69 -15.50 3.74
CA THR A 164 -6.89 -14.89 4.33
C THR A 164 -7.89 -15.96 4.75
N ARG A 165 -8.10 -17.01 3.94
CA ARG A 165 -8.97 -18.13 4.30
C ARG A 165 -8.46 -18.86 5.54
N LEU A 166 -7.15 -19.11 5.66
CA LEU A 166 -6.57 -19.70 6.88
C LEU A 166 -6.76 -18.79 8.10
N ASN A 167 -6.66 -17.49 7.93
CA ASN A 167 -6.90 -16.54 9.03
C ASN A 167 -8.35 -16.55 9.51
N GLU A 168 -9.30 -16.56 8.60
CA GLU A 168 -10.73 -16.65 8.98
C GLU A 168 -11.00 -17.90 9.82
N LEU A 169 -10.36 -19.02 9.44
CA LEU A 169 -10.50 -20.28 10.16
C LEU A 169 -10.00 -20.21 11.62
N VAL A 170 -8.89 -19.50 11.87
CA VAL A 170 -8.28 -19.38 13.21
C VAL A 170 -8.70 -18.14 13.98
N THR A 171 -9.53 -17.30 13.39
CA THR A 171 -9.98 -16.05 14.01
C THR A 171 -11.03 -16.34 15.06
N THR A 172 -10.76 -15.94 16.29
CA THR A 172 -11.66 -16.09 17.43
C THR A 172 -12.07 -14.74 18.02
N VAL A 173 -12.18 -13.72 17.18
CA VAL A 173 -12.60 -12.40 17.66
C VAL A 173 -14.06 -12.48 18.09
N PRO A 174 -14.38 -12.24 19.37
CA PRO A 174 -15.78 -12.12 19.78
C PRO A 174 -16.40 -10.94 19.05
N PRO A 175 -17.72 -11.00 18.78
CA PRO A 175 -18.43 -9.88 18.22
C PRO A 175 -18.18 -8.64 19.09
N TYR A 176 -17.95 -7.51 18.45
CA TYR A 176 -17.81 -6.22 19.10
C TYR A 176 -19.01 -5.95 20.01
N ASN A 177 -18.76 -5.65 21.28
CA ASN A 177 -19.79 -5.19 22.18
C ASN A 177 -19.76 -3.63 22.21
N PRO A 178 -20.74 -2.97 21.58
CA PRO A 178 -20.80 -1.51 21.56
C PRO A 178 -20.99 -0.88 22.95
N GLU A 179 -21.51 -1.65 23.93
CA GLU A 179 -21.74 -1.16 25.29
C GLU A 179 -20.45 -1.07 26.13
N ARG A 180 -19.38 -1.70 25.68
CA ARG A 180 -18.07 -1.68 26.34
C ARG A 180 -16.93 -1.45 25.35
N PRO A 181 -16.91 -0.31 24.65
CA PRO A 181 -15.81 0.03 23.78
C PRO A 181 -14.52 0.15 24.63
N GLY A 182 -13.48 -0.55 24.25
CA GLY A 182 -12.16 -0.47 24.89
C GLY A 182 -11.91 -1.46 26.02
N VAL A 183 -12.89 -2.24 26.48
CA VAL A 183 -12.68 -3.36 27.40
C VAL A 183 -12.45 -4.63 26.57
N ARG A 184 -11.33 -4.67 25.91
CA ARG A 184 -10.74 -5.93 25.50
C ARG A 184 -9.73 -6.29 26.55
N ALA A 185 -10.10 -7.23 27.41
CA ALA A 185 -9.15 -7.78 28.34
C ALA A 185 -7.93 -8.28 27.55
N ARG A 186 -6.72 -7.94 28.00
CA ARG A 186 -5.50 -8.56 27.49
C ARG A 186 -5.71 -10.07 27.53
N GLY A 187 -5.62 -10.74 26.42
CA GLY A 187 -5.89 -12.19 26.34
C GLY A 187 -7.23 -12.56 25.72
N ASP A 188 -8.15 -11.62 25.47
CA ASP A 188 -9.41 -11.89 24.77
C ASP A 188 -9.20 -12.24 23.29
N HIS A 189 -7.99 -12.23 22.84
CA HIS A 189 -7.67 -12.50 21.47
C HIS A 189 -6.55 -13.45 21.39
N VAL A 190 -6.85 -14.52 20.81
CA VAL A 190 -5.85 -15.27 20.12
C VAL A 190 -6.30 -15.64 18.74
N PRO A 191 -6.70 -14.75 17.92
CA PRO A 191 -6.56 -15.07 16.54
C PRO A 191 -5.12 -14.78 16.17
N ALA A 192 -4.56 -15.67 15.40
CA ALA A 192 -3.29 -15.41 14.73
C ALA A 192 -3.30 -14.04 14.06
N ASN A 193 -4.39 -13.68 13.40
CA ASN A 193 -4.58 -12.39 12.75
C ASN A 193 -4.54 -11.21 13.71
N TYR A 194 -4.95 -11.33 14.95
CA TYR A 194 -4.89 -10.22 15.89
C TYR A 194 -3.47 -9.74 16.12
N ARG A 195 -2.54 -10.66 16.24
CA ARG A 195 -1.14 -10.30 16.41
C ARG A 195 -0.51 -9.71 15.20
N PHE A 196 -0.87 -10.21 14.10
CA PHE A 196 -0.50 -9.67 12.84
C PHE A 196 -1.03 -8.25 12.70
N GLY A 197 -2.31 -8.02 13.06
CA GLY A 197 -2.91 -6.70 13.07
C GLY A 197 -2.24 -5.71 14.00
N THR A 198 -1.59 -6.16 15.09
CA THR A 198 -0.83 -5.25 15.98
C THR A 198 0.50 -4.81 15.41
N ASN A 199 1.12 -5.69 14.65
CA ASN A 199 2.47 -5.44 14.16
C ASN A 199 2.51 -5.10 12.70
N THR A 200 1.41 -5.12 12.02
CA THR A 200 1.30 -4.89 10.61
C THR A 200 0.77 -6.09 9.81
N TYR A 201 -0.29 -5.97 9.07
CA TYR A 201 -0.33 -6.40 7.69
C TYR A 201 -0.37 -7.89 7.46
N LEU A 202 -1.28 -8.51 8.08
CA LEU A 202 -1.61 -9.88 7.74
C LEU A 202 -2.09 -10.03 6.32
N GLY A 203 -1.70 -11.10 5.75
CA GLY A 203 -2.10 -11.51 4.42
C GLY A 203 -1.12 -11.09 3.34
N VAL A 204 0.01 -10.49 3.72
CA VAL A 204 1.11 -10.29 2.79
C VAL A 204 2.27 -11.14 3.27
N GLN A 205 2.66 -12.09 2.45
CA GLN A 205 3.73 -13.05 2.74
C GLN A 205 5.00 -12.39 3.29
N ASP A 206 5.37 -11.26 2.71
CA ASP A 206 6.59 -10.56 3.10
C ASP A 206 6.55 -9.99 4.50
N VAL A 207 5.37 -9.68 4.98
CA VAL A 207 5.18 -9.17 6.32
C VAL A 207 5.15 -10.31 7.32
N ILE A 208 4.65 -11.46 6.91
CA ILE A 208 4.71 -12.67 7.73
C ILE A 208 6.16 -13.09 7.92
N ASP A 209 6.97 -13.08 6.87
CA ASP A 209 8.40 -13.36 6.96
C ASP A 209 9.11 -12.37 7.86
N TRP A 210 8.70 -11.12 7.86
CA TRP A 210 9.26 -10.09 8.73
C TRP A 210 8.78 -10.20 10.18
N VAL A 211 7.51 -10.53 10.39
CA VAL A 211 6.91 -10.70 11.72
C VAL A 211 7.11 -12.12 12.25
N GLY A 212 7.61 -13.03 11.42
CA GLY A 212 7.74 -14.44 11.73
C GLY A 212 8.37 -14.74 13.09
N SER A 213 9.38 -13.97 13.50
CA SER A 213 10.00 -14.10 14.82
C SER A 213 9.12 -13.59 15.97
N SER A 214 8.27 -12.63 15.75
CA SER A 214 7.34 -12.10 16.76
C SER A 214 6.06 -12.93 16.86
N PHE A 215 5.70 -13.59 15.76
CA PHE A 215 4.52 -14.41 15.66
C PHE A 215 4.63 -15.68 16.50
N SER A 216 5.82 -16.21 16.58
CA SER A 216 6.12 -17.45 17.27
C SER A 216 5.76 -17.46 18.75
N LEU A 217 5.78 -16.31 19.41
CA LEU A 217 5.72 -16.27 20.87
C LEU A 217 4.32 -16.39 21.45
N HIS A 218 3.27 -16.16 20.64
CA HIS A 218 1.99 -15.89 21.25
C HIS A 218 0.77 -16.62 20.68
N SER A 219 0.84 -17.21 19.48
CA SER A 219 -0.32 -17.81 18.84
C SER A 219 -0.35 -19.34 18.85
N GLY A 220 0.76 -19.99 19.16
CA GLY A 220 0.90 -21.43 18.98
C GLY A 220 0.96 -21.91 17.53
N LEU A 221 0.87 -20.98 16.60
CA LEU A 221 0.95 -21.20 15.14
C LEU A 221 2.29 -20.72 14.59
N GLU A 222 3.35 -21.05 15.31
CA GLU A 222 4.70 -20.49 15.16
C GLU A 222 5.35 -20.69 13.81
N LYS A 223 4.80 -21.55 12.97
CA LYS A 223 5.48 -22.02 11.76
C LYS A 223 4.58 -22.08 10.53
N ILE A 224 3.42 -21.42 10.57
CA ILE A 224 2.61 -21.29 9.36
C ILE A 224 3.34 -20.37 8.41
N THR A 225 3.98 -20.97 7.45
CA THR A 225 4.66 -20.26 6.39
C THR A 225 3.74 -20.21 5.19
N PRO A 226 3.46 -19.04 4.63
CA PRO A 226 2.72 -18.96 3.38
C PRO A 226 3.47 -19.75 2.32
N VAL A 227 2.79 -20.78 1.80
CA VAL A 227 3.42 -21.79 0.96
C VAL A 227 3.62 -21.36 -0.46
N LEU A 228 3.02 -20.24 -0.83
CA LEU A 228 2.89 -19.87 -2.22
C LEU A 228 3.81 -18.72 -2.57
N SER A 229 5.03 -19.05 -2.96
CA SER A 229 5.91 -18.10 -3.62
C SER A 229 5.47 -17.91 -5.07
N THR A 230 5.29 -16.66 -5.47
CA THR A 230 5.06 -16.33 -6.87
C THR A 230 6.35 -16.52 -7.68
N LYS A 231 6.26 -17.13 -8.85
CA LYS A 231 7.40 -17.21 -9.79
C LYS A 231 7.77 -15.84 -10.35
N ILE A 232 6.86 -14.87 -10.24
CA ILE A 232 7.02 -13.52 -10.76
C ILE A 232 7.32 -12.58 -9.60
N LYS A 233 8.37 -11.81 -9.76
CA LYS A 233 8.76 -10.81 -8.75
C LYS A 233 8.01 -9.48 -8.91
N ARG A 234 7.54 -9.14 -10.11
CA ARG A 234 6.93 -7.86 -10.45
C ARG A 234 5.70 -8.02 -11.33
N GLY A 235 4.76 -7.11 -11.21
CA GLY A 235 3.58 -7.05 -12.05
C GLY A 235 2.47 -7.99 -11.63
N LEU A 236 1.53 -8.23 -12.56
CA LEU A 236 0.34 -9.03 -12.30
C LEU A 236 0.69 -10.49 -11.98
N GLN A 237 0.26 -10.96 -10.82
CA GLN A 237 0.64 -12.28 -10.30
C GLN A 237 -0.47 -13.31 -10.39
N SER A 238 -1.70 -12.90 -10.68
CA SER A 238 -2.89 -13.75 -10.60
C SER A 238 -3.21 -14.40 -11.95
N TYR A 239 -2.31 -15.28 -12.42
CA TYR A 239 -2.49 -16.02 -13.68
C TYR A 239 -2.51 -17.53 -13.42
N PRO A 240 -3.47 -18.28 -13.95
CA PRO A 240 -3.64 -19.71 -13.66
C PRO A 240 -2.39 -20.54 -13.87
N TYR A 241 -1.66 -20.32 -14.96
CA TYR A 241 -0.50 -21.12 -15.32
C TYR A 241 0.78 -20.81 -14.53
N LEU A 242 0.82 -19.68 -13.80
CA LEU A 242 1.99 -19.30 -13.02
C LEU A 242 2.24 -20.20 -11.80
N TYR A 243 1.24 -20.94 -11.40
CA TYR A 243 1.24 -21.67 -10.14
C TYR A 243 1.01 -23.14 -10.34
N SER A 244 1.87 -23.93 -9.73
CA SER A 244 1.69 -25.36 -9.54
C SER A 244 1.89 -25.65 -8.05
N VAL A 245 1.39 -26.78 -7.58
CA VAL A 245 1.68 -27.27 -6.23
C VAL A 245 2.77 -28.34 -6.38
N ASN A 246 3.94 -28.07 -5.84
CA ASN A 246 5.02 -29.04 -5.82
C ASN A 246 5.03 -29.83 -4.50
N THR A 247 5.87 -30.87 -4.43
CA THR A 247 5.97 -31.73 -3.25
C THR A 247 6.34 -30.97 -1.98
N SER A 248 7.25 -29.99 -2.07
CA SER A 248 7.64 -29.19 -0.91
C SER A 248 6.50 -28.34 -0.39
N GLU A 249 5.70 -27.78 -1.29
CA GLU A 249 4.50 -27.01 -0.93
C GLU A 249 3.44 -27.92 -0.32
N THR A 250 3.20 -29.10 -0.89
CA THR A 250 2.27 -30.08 -0.34
C THR A 250 2.63 -30.45 1.10
N LEU A 251 3.91 -30.74 1.37
CA LEU A 251 4.37 -31.06 2.73
C LEU A 251 4.19 -29.87 3.70
N ARG A 252 4.42 -28.66 3.24
CA ARG A 252 4.19 -27.47 4.05
C ARG A 252 2.72 -27.27 4.37
N ILE A 253 1.84 -27.38 3.37
CA ILE A 253 0.40 -27.27 3.59
C ILE A 253 -0.08 -28.31 4.59
N ALA A 254 0.42 -29.55 4.51
CA ALA A 254 0.08 -30.60 5.46
C ALA A 254 0.55 -30.27 6.89
N ASN A 255 1.78 -29.74 7.05
CA ASN A 255 2.30 -29.32 8.35
C ASN A 255 1.52 -28.12 8.92
N ASP A 256 1.19 -27.14 8.08
CA ASP A 256 0.41 -25.98 8.47
C ASP A 256 -1.02 -26.39 8.86
N ALA A 257 -1.62 -27.35 8.13
CA ALA A 257 -2.93 -27.92 8.44
C ALA A 257 -2.94 -28.61 9.80
N GLU A 258 -1.96 -29.48 10.09
CA GLU A 258 -1.81 -30.11 11.39
C GLU A 258 -1.73 -29.07 12.51
N ALA A 259 -0.89 -28.04 12.35
CA ALA A 259 -0.74 -26.96 13.33
C ALA A 259 -2.04 -26.18 13.56
N ILE A 260 -2.78 -25.87 12.49
CA ILE A 260 -4.07 -25.18 12.55
C ILE A 260 -5.11 -26.05 13.25
N ILE A 261 -5.24 -27.32 12.88
CA ILE A 261 -6.21 -28.24 13.50
C ILE A 261 -5.92 -28.39 14.99
N ARG A 262 -4.66 -28.55 15.39
CA ARG A 262 -4.26 -28.59 16.81
C ARG A 262 -4.60 -27.29 17.54
N PHE A 263 -4.40 -26.16 16.88
CA PHE A 263 -4.82 -24.87 17.43
C PHE A 263 -6.33 -24.77 17.60
N LEU A 264 -7.11 -25.22 16.63
CA LEU A 264 -8.57 -25.24 16.71
C LEU A 264 -9.10 -26.20 17.80
N ALA A 265 -8.37 -27.29 18.01
CA ALA A 265 -8.70 -28.29 19.04
C ALA A 265 -8.41 -27.81 20.47
N TYR A 266 -7.21 -27.24 20.67
CA TYR A 266 -6.66 -27.02 22.01
C TYR A 266 -6.35 -25.57 22.31
N GLY A 267 -6.42 -24.69 21.32
CA GLY A 267 -5.99 -23.30 21.44
C GLY A 267 -4.47 -23.14 21.37
N PRO A 268 -3.98 -21.92 21.64
CA PRO A 268 -2.56 -21.63 21.59
C PRO A 268 -1.79 -22.44 22.63
N LYS A 269 -0.64 -22.99 22.24
CA LYS A 269 0.29 -23.78 23.05
C LYS A 269 -0.19 -25.18 23.48
N GLY A 270 -1.24 -25.69 22.86
CA GLY A 270 -1.63 -27.09 22.95
C GLY A 270 -2.38 -27.48 24.21
N LYS A 271 -2.66 -28.79 24.35
CA LYS A 271 -3.55 -29.35 25.38
C LYS A 271 -3.05 -29.20 26.82
N ASP A 272 -1.75 -29.10 27.01
CA ASP A 272 -1.13 -28.98 28.34
C ASP A 272 -1.21 -27.58 28.94
N PHE A 273 -1.83 -26.65 28.23
CA PHE A 273 -1.93 -25.27 28.67
C PHE A 273 -3.13 -25.05 29.58
N GLN A 274 -2.89 -24.58 30.79
CA GLN A 274 -3.97 -24.25 31.73
C GLN A 274 -4.47 -22.83 31.47
N PHE A 275 -5.77 -22.73 31.23
CA PHE A 275 -6.43 -21.43 31.12
C PHE A 275 -7.00 -21.05 32.51
N VAL A 276 -6.97 -19.79 32.83
CA VAL A 276 -7.62 -19.23 34.00
C VAL A 276 -9.10 -18.99 33.69
N ASP A 277 -9.97 -19.48 34.52
CA ASP A 277 -11.42 -19.49 34.24
C ASP A 277 -12.11 -18.13 34.41
N LYS A 278 -11.55 -17.25 35.22
CA LYS A 278 -12.10 -15.90 35.47
C LYS A 278 -11.03 -14.83 35.49
N VAL A 279 -11.40 -13.63 35.00
CA VAL A 279 -10.54 -12.43 35.09
C VAL A 279 -10.25 -12.03 36.54
N GLY A 280 -11.15 -12.38 37.48
CA GLY A 280 -10.98 -12.10 38.89
C GLY A 280 -10.03 -13.03 39.66
N ASP A 281 -9.61 -14.14 39.05
CA ASP A 281 -8.63 -15.05 39.64
C ASP A 281 -7.17 -14.53 39.51
N ILE A 282 -7.01 -13.49 38.73
CA ILE A 282 -5.74 -12.74 38.63
C ILE A 282 -6.05 -11.31 39.09
N ASP A 283 -5.66 -10.96 40.31
CA ASP A 283 -5.78 -9.59 40.78
C ASP A 283 -4.93 -8.66 39.90
N PRO A 284 -5.55 -7.72 39.16
CA PRO A 284 -4.78 -6.78 38.33
C PRO A 284 -3.87 -5.86 39.14
N LYS A 285 -4.05 -5.77 40.46
CA LYS A 285 -3.19 -5.02 41.37
C LYS A 285 -1.98 -5.83 41.84
N HIS A 286 -2.03 -7.15 41.79
CA HIS A 286 -0.86 -7.97 42.03
C HIS A 286 -0.17 -8.21 40.70
N LYS A 287 1.09 -7.96 40.61
CA LYS A 287 1.98 -8.42 39.51
C LYS A 287 1.79 -9.92 39.43
N GLY A 288 0.86 -10.33 38.58
CA GLY A 288 0.18 -11.59 38.71
C GLY A 288 1.07 -12.79 38.64
N THR A 289 0.82 -13.74 39.50
CA THR A 289 1.34 -15.10 39.39
C THR A 289 0.29 -15.95 38.72
N ALA A 290 0.67 -16.83 37.78
CA ALA A 290 -0.19 -17.85 37.21
C ALA A 290 0.48 -19.21 37.35
N VAL A 291 -0.34 -20.25 37.50
CA VAL A 291 0.16 -21.61 37.59
C VAL A 291 0.18 -22.25 36.20
N TYR A 292 1.35 -22.62 35.74
CA TYR A 292 1.55 -23.39 34.50
C TYR A 292 2.28 -24.71 34.80
N LYS A 293 1.70 -25.83 34.46
CA LYS A 293 2.27 -27.16 34.75
C LYS A 293 2.70 -27.32 36.21
N GLY A 294 1.86 -26.85 37.15
CA GLY A 294 2.17 -26.90 38.60
C GLY A 294 3.23 -25.92 39.08
N ARG A 295 3.74 -25.03 38.24
CA ARG A 295 4.72 -23.99 38.61
C ARG A 295 4.08 -22.60 38.58
N THR A 296 4.30 -21.85 39.64
CA THR A 296 3.91 -20.44 39.71
C THR A 296 4.83 -19.57 38.84
N ILE A 297 4.26 -18.89 37.84
CA ILE A 297 5.01 -18.03 36.93
C ILE A 297 4.69 -16.59 37.26
N GLN A 298 5.71 -15.76 37.41
CA GLN A 298 5.54 -14.30 37.56
C GLN A 298 5.34 -13.62 36.22
N THR A 299 4.50 -12.60 36.18
CA THR A 299 4.09 -11.93 34.96
C THR A 299 4.44 -10.46 34.97
N LYS A 300 4.85 -9.96 33.85
CA LYS A 300 5.36 -8.60 33.74
C LYS A 300 4.25 -7.53 33.69
N HIS A 301 3.01 -7.90 33.43
CA HIS A 301 1.89 -6.97 33.25
C HIS A 301 0.52 -7.51 33.71
N GLY A 302 0.49 -8.28 34.77
CA GLY A 302 -0.76 -8.82 35.34
C GLY A 302 -1.33 -10.06 34.64
N VAL A 303 -0.85 -10.42 33.44
CA VAL A 303 -1.15 -11.66 32.75
C VAL A 303 0.14 -12.33 32.37
N PRO A 304 0.38 -13.58 32.75
CA PRO A 304 1.58 -14.31 32.35
C PRO A 304 1.69 -14.36 30.83
N GLU A 305 2.87 -14.18 30.33
CA GLU A 305 3.16 -14.47 28.94
C GLU A 305 2.80 -15.93 28.66
N GLY A 306 1.81 -16.13 27.78
CA GLY A 306 1.32 -17.45 27.44
C GLY A 306 0.16 -18.00 28.25
N VAL A 307 -0.40 -17.28 29.23
CA VAL A 307 -1.65 -17.64 29.92
C VAL A 307 -2.83 -16.91 29.28
N PHE A 308 -3.88 -17.63 28.98
CA PHE A 308 -5.08 -17.10 28.38
C PHE A 308 -6.29 -17.37 29.29
N TYR A 309 -7.18 -16.40 29.36
CA TYR A 309 -8.39 -16.55 30.13
C TYR A 309 -9.34 -17.55 29.50
N ARG A 310 -10.01 -18.32 30.32
CA ARG A 310 -10.94 -19.36 29.96
C ARG A 310 -12.36 -18.89 29.64
N ASN A 311 -12.56 -17.62 29.38
CA ASN A 311 -13.90 -17.23 28.97
C ASN A 311 -14.17 -17.69 27.52
N ALA A 312 -15.43 -17.75 27.12
CA ALA A 312 -15.85 -18.26 25.81
C ALA A 312 -15.22 -17.48 24.65
N SER A 313 -14.79 -16.24 24.89
CA SER A 313 -14.13 -15.36 23.90
C SER A 313 -12.66 -15.69 23.64
N ASN A 314 -12.02 -16.49 24.49
CA ASN A 314 -10.57 -16.75 24.44
C ASN A 314 -10.23 -18.09 23.79
N ARG A 315 -11.22 -18.90 23.50
CA ARG A 315 -11.04 -20.18 22.83
C ARG A 315 -11.68 -20.13 21.46
N PRO A 316 -11.05 -20.74 20.47
CA PRO A 316 -11.75 -21.05 19.24
C PRO A 316 -12.98 -21.87 19.59
N ILE A 317 -14.17 -21.31 19.42
CA ILE A 317 -15.41 -22.06 19.53
C ILE A 317 -15.61 -22.74 18.19
N THR A 318 -15.07 -23.94 18.04
CA THR A 318 -15.10 -24.67 16.79
C THR A 318 -15.61 -26.08 16.99
N PRO A 319 -16.22 -26.67 15.96
CA PRO A 319 -16.57 -28.09 16.00
C PRO A 319 -15.38 -29.00 16.27
N VAL A 320 -14.16 -28.60 15.89
CA VAL A 320 -12.92 -29.35 16.16
C VAL A 320 -12.67 -29.47 17.67
N ARG A 321 -12.80 -28.35 18.38
CA ARG A 321 -12.70 -28.38 19.87
C ARG A 321 -13.72 -29.25 20.50
N ASP A 322 -14.98 -29.18 20.04
CA ASP A 322 -16.08 -29.96 20.60
C ASP A 322 -15.88 -31.45 20.35
N LEU A 323 -15.39 -31.82 19.14
CA LEU A 323 -15.00 -33.21 18.86
C LEU A 323 -13.92 -33.69 19.83
N MET A 324 -12.91 -32.87 20.13
CA MET A 324 -11.81 -33.27 21.04
C MET A 324 -12.27 -33.39 22.51
N ALA A 325 -13.24 -32.57 22.92
CA ALA A 325 -13.76 -32.54 24.28
C ALA A 325 -14.68 -33.72 24.63
N GLU A 326 -15.30 -34.35 23.66
CA GLU A 326 -16.21 -35.48 23.89
C GLU A 326 -15.44 -36.76 24.16
N PRO A 327 -15.97 -37.70 25.01
CA PRO A 327 -15.32 -38.99 25.27
C PRO A 327 -15.30 -39.90 24.04
N GLY A 328 -16.33 -39.83 23.21
CA GLY A 328 -16.49 -40.65 22.01
C GLY A 328 -16.31 -39.89 20.69
N VAL A 329 -16.64 -40.54 19.58
CA VAL A 329 -16.65 -39.95 18.24
C VAL A 329 -17.99 -40.31 17.59
N SER A 330 -18.86 -39.35 17.41
CA SER A 330 -20.10 -39.51 16.66
C SER A 330 -19.95 -39.07 15.21
N ASP A 331 -20.73 -39.69 14.32
CA ASP A 331 -20.78 -39.30 12.89
C ASP A 331 -21.25 -37.86 12.70
N GLU A 332 -22.19 -37.44 13.55
CA GLU A 332 -22.70 -36.06 13.51
C GLU A 332 -21.61 -35.03 13.80
N ARG A 333 -20.80 -35.29 14.82
CA ARG A 333 -19.64 -34.43 15.15
C ARG A 333 -18.59 -34.40 14.04
N LEU A 334 -18.28 -35.56 13.48
CA LEU A 334 -17.35 -35.63 12.37
C LEU A 334 -17.87 -34.86 11.15
N LYS A 335 -19.16 -34.99 10.80
CA LYS A 335 -19.79 -34.21 9.73
C LYS A 335 -19.70 -32.70 9.99
N ALA A 336 -19.97 -32.27 11.20
CA ALA A 336 -19.88 -30.87 11.59
C ALA A 336 -18.45 -30.34 11.45
N VAL A 337 -17.46 -31.13 11.86
CA VAL A 337 -16.03 -30.74 11.72
C VAL A 337 -15.60 -30.69 10.24
N VAL A 338 -15.94 -31.72 9.48
CA VAL A 338 -15.62 -31.76 8.03
C VAL A 338 -16.29 -30.58 7.32
N GLY A 339 -17.57 -30.35 7.58
CA GLY A 339 -18.31 -29.22 6.98
C GLY A 339 -17.68 -27.88 7.31
N PHE A 340 -17.35 -27.65 8.59
CA PHE A 340 -16.73 -26.43 9.06
C PHE A 340 -15.36 -26.14 8.36
N LEU A 341 -14.47 -27.12 8.35
CA LEU A 341 -13.14 -26.95 7.72
C LEU A 341 -13.26 -26.81 6.20
N PHE A 342 -14.09 -27.63 5.59
CA PHE A 342 -14.28 -27.61 4.15
C PHE A 342 -14.87 -26.27 3.68
N GLU A 343 -15.94 -25.78 4.31
CA GLU A 343 -16.56 -24.51 3.94
C GLU A 343 -15.60 -23.32 4.13
N ALA A 344 -14.85 -23.30 5.21
CA ALA A 344 -13.89 -22.24 5.47
C ALA A 344 -12.77 -22.18 4.41
N LEU A 345 -12.30 -23.33 3.93
CA LEU A 345 -11.19 -23.43 2.99
C LEU A 345 -11.63 -23.30 1.52
N THR A 346 -12.83 -23.82 1.18
CA THR A 346 -13.31 -23.88 -0.20
C THR A 346 -14.36 -22.82 -0.53
N LEU A 347 -14.86 -22.12 0.50
CA LEU A 347 -15.92 -21.09 0.43
C LEU A 347 -17.28 -21.64 -0.03
N ARG A 348 -17.48 -22.95 0.04
CA ARG A 348 -18.75 -23.64 -0.19
C ARG A 348 -18.90 -24.84 0.73
N PRO A 349 -20.10 -25.31 1.00
CA PRO A 349 -20.28 -26.58 1.70
C PRO A 349 -19.76 -27.78 0.90
N PRO A 350 -19.33 -28.85 1.55
CA PRO A 350 -19.00 -30.10 0.87
C PRO A 350 -20.24 -30.74 0.25
N THR A 351 -20.06 -31.43 -0.85
CA THR A 351 -21.11 -32.32 -1.40
C THR A 351 -21.32 -33.54 -0.52
N THR A 352 -22.37 -34.32 -0.76
CA THR A 352 -22.62 -35.57 -0.07
C THR A 352 -21.48 -36.59 -0.27
N GLU A 353 -20.93 -36.67 -1.48
CA GLU A 353 -19.81 -37.54 -1.80
C GLU A 353 -18.53 -37.09 -1.10
N GLU A 354 -18.16 -35.80 -1.20
CA GLU A 354 -16.99 -35.21 -0.51
C GLU A 354 -17.09 -35.44 1.02
N THR A 355 -18.29 -35.24 1.59
CA THR A 355 -18.53 -35.52 3.02
C THR A 355 -18.28 -36.96 3.35
N ALA A 356 -18.80 -37.92 2.56
CA ALA A 356 -18.62 -39.34 2.78
C ALA A 356 -17.13 -39.75 2.67
N ASP A 357 -16.41 -39.24 1.69
CA ASP A 357 -15.01 -39.54 1.53
C ASP A 357 -14.15 -39.03 2.69
N TYR A 358 -14.34 -37.78 3.13
CA TYR A 358 -13.60 -37.24 4.27
C TYR A 358 -13.97 -37.96 5.57
N LEU A 359 -15.24 -38.34 5.77
CA LEU A 359 -15.63 -39.14 6.92
C LEU A 359 -14.92 -40.50 6.92
N ARG A 360 -14.83 -41.15 5.77
CA ARG A 360 -14.13 -42.44 5.63
C ARG A 360 -12.64 -42.30 6.01
N ILE A 361 -11.96 -41.27 5.50
CA ILE A 361 -10.56 -40.97 5.80
C ILE A 361 -10.36 -40.71 7.30
N VAL A 362 -11.18 -39.84 7.91
CA VAL A 362 -11.05 -39.49 9.33
C VAL A 362 -11.31 -40.69 10.22
N LYS A 363 -12.35 -41.46 9.95
CA LYS A 363 -12.67 -42.67 10.73
C LYS A 363 -11.58 -43.74 10.67
N GLN A 364 -10.99 -43.93 9.46
CA GLN A 364 -9.88 -44.86 9.34
C GLN A 364 -8.66 -44.36 10.12
N SER A 365 -8.36 -43.10 10.02
CA SER A 365 -7.25 -42.48 10.75
C SER A 365 -7.43 -42.56 12.28
N ILE A 366 -8.66 -42.38 12.77
CA ILE A 366 -8.98 -42.52 14.19
C ILE A 366 -8.85 -43.97 14.65
N LYS A 367 -9.26 -44.93 13.82
CA LYS A 367 -9.10 -46.37 14.11
C LYS A 367 -7.62 -46.73 14.23
N ASP A 368 -6.76 -46.18 13.36
CA ASP A 368 -5.35 -46.56 13.27
C ASP A 368 -4.48 -45.85 14.31
N LEU A 369 -4.79 -44.63 14.68
CA LEU A 369 -3.96 -43.74 15.49
C LEU A 369 -4.59 -43.26 16.81
N GLY A 370 -5.79 -43.70 17.10
CA GLY A 370 -6.57 -43.18 18.22
C GLY A 370 -7.29 -41.87 17.90
N LYS A 371 -8.19 -41.48 18.80
CA LYS A 371 -9.09 -40.37 18.59
C LYS A 371 -8.34 -39.04 18.26
N GLU A 372 -7.43 -38.64 19.13
CA GLU A 372 -6.78 -37.33 19.02
C GLU A 372 -5.91 -37.20 17.74
N GLU A 373 -4.91 -38.06 17.65
CA GLU A 373 -3.97 -38.02 16.50
C GLU A 373 -4.68 -38.42 15.21
N GLY A 374 -5.54 -39.40 15.25
CA GLY A 374 -6.30 -39.85 14.09
C GLY A 374 -7.25 -38.79 13.54
N ALA A 375 -7.95 -38.05 14.41
CA ALA A 375 -8.78 -36.96 13.95
C ALA A 375 -7.95 -35.81 13.37
N ILE A 376 -6.84 -35.42 14.02
CA ILE A 376 -5.98 -34.33 13.53
C ILE A 376 -5.42 -34.68 12.16
N LEU A 377 -4.80 -35.86 12.02
CA LEU A 377 -4.17 -36.28 10.77
C LEU A 377 -5.21 -36.61 9.68
N GLY A 378 -6.35 -37.18 10.05
CA GLY A 378 -7.44 -37.49 9.12
C GLY A 378 -8.14 -36.30 8.53
N LEU A 379 -8.12 -35.14 9.23
CA LEU A 379 -8.71 -33.88 8.75
C LEU A 379 -7.72 -33.06 7.88
N THR A 380 -6.42 -33.34 7.99
CA THR A 380 -5.37 -32.64 7.20
C THR A 380 -5.61 -32.64 5.69
N PRO A 381 -6.10 -33.74 5.06
CA PRO A 381 -6.34 -33.77 3.62
C PRO A 381 -7.33 -32.72 3.11
N ILE A 382 -8.23 -32.19 3.95
CA ILE A 382 -9.16 -31.11 3.55
C ILE A 382 -8.41 -29.86 3.11
N PHE A 383 -7.25 -29.56 3.72
CA PHE A 383 -6.40 -28.42 3.35
C PHE A 383 -5.68 -28.62 2.02
N LEU A 384 -5.57 -29.86 1.57
CA LEU A 384 -4.99 -30.26 0.30
C LEU A 384 -6.06 -30.49 -0.78
N ASP A 385 -7.33 -30.29 -0.46
CA ASP A 385 -8.40 -30.39 -1.44
C ASP A 385 -8.15 -29.42 -2.61
N ARG A 386 -8.46 -29.87 -3.82
CA ARG A 386 -8.32 -29.03 -5.02
C ARG A 386 -9.09 -27.71 -4.90
N ALA A 387 -10.29 -27.71 -4.30
CA ALA A 387 -11.08 -26.50 -4.11
C ALA A 387 -10.55 -25.59 -3.00
N ALA A 388 -9.73 -26.12 -2.06
CA ALA A 388 -9.03 -25.31 -1.06
C ALA A 388 -7.80 -24.60 -1.62
N LEU A 389 -7.22 -25.11 -2.70
CA LEU A 389 -6.00 -24.59 -3.30
C LEU A 389 -6.23 -23.91 -4.65
N PHE A 390 -7.33 -24.19 -5.31
CA PHE A 390 -7.65 -23.69 -6.64
C PHE A 390 -9.11 -23.24 -6.74
N ARG A 391 -9.35 -22.22 -7.52
CA ARG A 391 -10.68 -21.91 -8.05
C ARG A 391 -10.85 -22.70 -9.34
N LEU A 392 -11.94 -23.46 -9.43
CA LEU A 392 -12.24 -24.27 -10.59
C LEU A 392 -13.26 -23.55 -11.48
N GLU A 393 -12.99 -23.46 -12.76
CA GLU A 393 -13.86 -22.88 -13.78
C GLU A 393 -13.91 -23.85 -14.95
N LEU A 394 -14.60 -24.98 -14.78
CA LEU A 394 -14.57 -26.14 -15.67
C LEU A 394 -15.81 -26.25 -16.55
N CYS A 395 -16.91 -25.60 -16.21
CA CYS A 395 -18.18 -25.59 -16.96
C CYS A 395 -18.71 -26.98 -17.33
N LYS A 396 -18.54 -27.98 -16.46
CA LYS A 396 -18.82 -29.39 -16.78
C LYS A 396 -20.28 -29.66 -17.18
N ASP A 397 -21.24 -28.92 -16.64
CA ASP A 397 -22.67 -29.16 -16.81
C ASP A 397 -23.32 -28.24 -17.85
N GLY A 398 -22.53 -27.42 -18.53
CA GLY A 398 -23.00 -26.45 -19.51
C GLY A 398 -23.05 -27.00 -20.93
N LYS A 399 -24.03 -26.54 -21.72
CA LYS A 399 -24.06 -26.82 -23.16
C LYS A 399 -23.32 -25.73 -23.93
N PRO A 400 -22.35 -26.09 -24.78
CA PRO A 400 -21.66 -25.14 -25.62
C PRO A 400 -22.59 -24.42 -26.58
N ASP A 401 -22.34 -23.13 -26.80
CA ASP A 401 -22.95 -22.38 -27.91
C ASP A 401 -22.30 -22.76 -29.27
N LYS A 402 -22.73 -22.12 -30.34
CA LYS A 402 -22.22 -22.38 -31.70
C LYS A 402 -20.71 -22.07 -31.85
N TYR A 403 -20.11 -21.38 -30.91
CA TYR A 403 -18.68 -21.06 -30.87
C TYR A 403 -17.90 -21.92 -29.86
N GLY A 404 -18.52 -22.99 -29.34
CA GLY A 404 -17.87 -23.85 -28.34
C GLY A 404 -17.74 -23.25 -26.93
N ARG A 405 -18.48 -22.16 -26.65
CA ARG A 405 -18.39 -21.45 -25.38
C ARG A 405 -19.52 -21.84 -24.43
N VAL A 406 -19.21 -21.98 -23.16
CA VAL A 406 -20.18 -22.26 -22.10
C VAL A 406 -20.14 -21.11 -21.08
N MET A 407 -21.29 -20.59 -20.70
CA MET A 407 -21.39 -19.60 -19.64
C MET A 407 -21.17 -20.25 -18.29
N LEU A 408 -20.36 -19.61 -17.43
CA LEU A 408 -20.22 -20.00 -16.04
C LEU A 408 -21.58 -19.97 -15.35
N GLN A 409 -21.85 -20.94 -14.53
CA GLN A 409 -23.13 -21.11 -13.83
C GLN A 409 -22.93 -21.55 -12.38
N GLY A 410 -24.00 -21.46 -11.59
CA GLY A 410 -24.06 -22.02 -10.26
C GLY A 410 -22.92 -21.56 -9.35
N GLN A 411 -22.29 -22.54 -8.70
CA GLN A 411 -21.23 -22.29 -7.72
C GLN A 411 -19.95 -21.73 -8.38
N GLU A 412 -19.61 -22.19 -9.58
CA GLU A 412 -18.42 -21.68 -10.28
C GLU A 412 -18.54 -20.18 -10.58
N LEU A 413 -19.68 -19.73 -11.06
CA LEU A 413 -19.97 -18.31 -11.31
C LEU A 413 -19.96 -17.51 -10.00
N THR A 414 -20.62 -18.03 -8.97
CA THR A 414 -20.69 -17.37 -7.65
C THR A 414 -19.29 -17.14 -7.08
N LEU A 415 -18.42 -18.14 -7.11
CA LEU A 415 -17.05 -18.04 -6.66
C LEU A 415 -16.19 -17.16 -7.56
N ALA A 416 -16.44 -17.13 -8.87
CA ALA A 416 -15.74 -16.23 -9.79
C ALA A 416 -16.08 -14.75 -9.50
N ILE A 417 -17.37 -14.43 -9.32
CA ILE A 417 -17.81 -13.08 -8.94
C ILE A 417 -17.23 -12.69 -7.58
N ASN A 418 -17.33 -13.57 -6.59
CA ASN A 418 -16.80 -13.31 -5.25
C ASN A 418 -15.29 -13.03 -5.28
N ALA A 419 -14.52 -13.87 -5.97
CA ALA A 419 -13.06 -13.73 -6.05
C ALA A 419 -12.59 -12.50 -6.83
N ALA A 420 -13.45 -11.92 -7.67
CA ALA A 420 -13.15 -10.64 -8.32
C ALA A 420 -13.04 -9.48 -7.31
N PHE A 421 -13.60 -9.65 -6.11
CA PHE A 421 -13.63 -8.64 -5.06
C PHE A 421 -13.04 -9.10 -3.74
N SER A 422 -13.45 -10.28 -3.26
CA SER A 422 -13.25 -10.74 -1.89
C SER A 422 -12.47 -12.05 -1.81
N TYR A 423 -11.82 -12.29 -0.67
CA TYR A 423 -11.05 -13.51 -0.40
C TYR A 423 -11.74 -14.44 0.60
N VAL A 424 -12.85 -14.00 1.14
CA VAL A 424 -13.67 -14.77 2.09
C VAL A 424 -14.95 -15.27 1.44
N ALA A 425 -15.76 -15.99 2.19
CA ALA A 425 -17.00 -16.54 1.69
C ALA A 425 -17.90 -15.46 1.06
N PRO A 426 -18.65 -15.81 -0.01
CA PRO A 426 -19.65 -14.93 -0.57
C PRO A 426 -20.61 -14.40 0.49
N ASP A 427 -21.01 -13.14 0.37
CA ASP A 427 -22.00 -12.55 1.27
C ASP A 427 -23.37 -13.27 1.17
N SER A 428 -24.21 -13.09 2.19
CA SER A 428 -25.49 -13.78 2.27
C SER A 428 -26.42 -13.50 1.09
N LYS A 429 -26.39 -12.29 0.51
CA LYS A 429 -27.24 -11.93 -0.63
C LYS A 429 -26.78 -12.65 -1.89
N LEU A 430 -25.46 -12.77 -2.11
CA LEU A 430 -24.92 -13.51 -3.26
C LEU A 430 -25.21 -15.01 -3.12
N LYS A 431 -25.10 -15.58 -1.90
CA LYS A 431 -25.52 -16.98 -1.64
C LYS A 431 -27.01 -17.18 -1.92
N GLN A 432 -27.88 -16.28 -1.45
CA GLN A 432 -29.33 -16.33 -1.73
C GLN A 432 -29.65 -16.13 -3.22
N ALA A 433 -28.86 -15.37 -3.97
CA ALA A 433 -29.04 -15.24 -5.41
C ALA A 433 -28.71 -16.55 -6.13
N LEU A 434 -27.70 -17.27 -5.67
CA LEU A 434 -27.37 -18.61 -6.18
C LEU A 434 -28.51 -19.60 -5.86
N GLU A 435 -28.92 -19.70 -4.60
CA GLU A 435 -29.96 -20.63 -4.14
C GLU A 435 -31.32 -20.36 -4.81
N GLY A 436 -31.66 -19.10 -4.99
CA GLY A 436 -32.88 -18.66 -5.67
C GLY A 436 -32.82 -18.70 -7.19
N GLY A 437 -31.73 -19.21 -7.79
CA GLY A 437 -31.58 -19.32 -9.25
C GLY A 437 -31.55 -17.98 -10.00
N ARG A 438 -31.11 -16.90 -9.34
CA ARG A 438 -31.07 -15.53 -9.85
C ARG A 438 -29.66 -15.11 -10.32
N LEU A 439 -28.86 -16.07 -10.79
CA LEU A 439 -27.53 -15.88 -11.40
C LEU A 439 -27.46 -16.64 -12.74
N LYS A 440 -28.39 -16.34 -13.66
CA LYS A 440 -28.53 -17.06 -14.91
C LYS A 440 -28.32 -16.21 -16.15
N THR A 441 -28.56 -14.89 -16.05
CA THR A 441 -28.44 -13.97 -17.16
C THR A 441 -27.36 -12.92 -16.91
N LYS A 442 -26.91 -12.22 -17.96
CA LYS A 442 -26.00 -11.08 -17.81
C LYS A 442 -26.61 -9.98 -16.92
N GLU A 443 -27.91 -9.76 -17.03
CA GLU A 443 -28.64 -8.79 -16.22
C GLU A 443 -28.63 -9.16 -14.73
N ASP A 444 -28.79 -10.42 -14.42
CA ASP A 444 -28.65 -10.93 -13.04
C ASP A 444 -27.27 -10.63 -12.49
N ILE A 445 -26.23 -10.93 -13.28
CA ILE A 445 -24.84 -10.72 -12.89
C ILE A 445 -24.55 -9.24 -12.74
N LYS A 446 -25.00 -8.41 -13.70
CA LYS A 446 -24.86 -6.95 -13.63
C LYS A 446 -25.47 -6.38 -12.35
N ARG A 447 -26.65 -6.87 -11.95
CA ARG A 447 -27.30 -6.47 -10.70
C ARG A 447 -26.45 -6.82 -9.48
N GLU A 448 -25.93 -8.05 -9.40
CA GLU A 448 -25.12 -8.47 -8.25
C GLU A 448 -23.75 -7.77 -8.21
N VAL A 449 -23.08 -7.61 -9.35
CA VAL A 449 -21.82 -6.86 -9.43
C VAL A 449 -22.02 -5.41 -9.02
N THR A 450 -23.08 -4.75 -9.50
CA THR A 450 -23.42 -3.37 -9.12
C THR A 450 -23.68 -3.26 -7.61
N ARG A 451 -24.44 -4.22 -7.05
CA ARG A 451 -24.70 -4.27 -5.61
C ARG A 451 -23.40 -4.41 -4.81
N ILE A 452 -22.53 -5.36 -5.19
CA ILE A 452 -21.26 -5.59 -4.49
C ILE A 452 -20.36 -4.35 -4.56
N LEU A 453 -20.27 -3.71 -5.72
CA LEU A 453 -19.48 -2.48 -5.89
C LEU A 453 -20.00 -1.34 -5.00
N GLY A 454 -21.32 -1.18 -4.90
CA GLY A 454 -21.95 -0.13 -4.12
C GLY A 454 -22.12 -0.43 -2.61
N ASP A 455 -21.84 -1.65 -2.15
CA ASP A 455 -22.00 -2.04 -0.74
C ASP A 455 -20.68 -1.87 0.02
N ASP A 456 -20.58 -0.81 0.82
CA ASP A 456 -19.40 -0.52 1.65
C ASP A 456 -19.15 -1.54 2.77
N SER A 457 -20.14 -2.37 3.11
CA SER A 457 -19.96 -3.44 4.07
C SER A 457 -19.17 -4.63 3.50
N ILE A 458 -19.13 -4.76 2.18
CA ILE A 458 -18.38 -5.81 1.48
C ILE A 458 -16.97 -5.31 1.22
N ARG A 459 -15.99 -5.99 1.78
CA ARG A 459 -14.59 -5.68 1.57
C ARG A 459 -14.10 -6.19 0.22
N LYS A 460 -13.33 -5.36 -0.48
CA LYS A 460 -12.89 -5.59 -1.87
C LYS A 460 -11.36 -5.58 -2.00
N PRO A 461 -10.65 -6.44 -1.25
CA PRO A 461 -9.18 -6.44 -1.23
C PRO A 461 -8.55 -6.76 -2.59
N ALA A 462 -9.27 -7.43 -3.48
CA ALA A 462 -8.77 -7.72 -4.83
C ALA A 462 -8.55 -6.45 -5.65
N ILE A 463 -9.36 -5.39 -5.45
CA ILE A 463 -9.18 -4.12 -6.13
C ILE A 463 -7.88 -3.45 -5.68
N LEU A 464 -7.64 -3.35 -4.37
CA LEU A 464 -6.40 -2.77 -3.87
C LEU A 464 -5.17 -3.58 -4.30
N ARG A 465 -5.26 -4.93 -4.33
CA ARG A 465 -4.20 -5.79 -4.83
C ARG A 465 -3.88 -5.51 -6.29
N PHE A 466 -4.88 -5.25 -7.13
CA PHE A 466 -4.65 -4.83 -8.52
C PHE A 466 -3.72 -3.62 -8.58
N PHE A 467 -3.97 -2.58 -7.80
CA PHE A 467 -3.12 -1.39 -7.77
C PHE A 467 -1.72 -1.67 -7.23
N ARG A 468 -1.57 -2.52 -6.23
CA ARG A 468 -0.26 -2.96 -5.75
C ARG A 468 0.54 -3.66 -6.85
N GLU A 469 -0.07 -4.61 -7.56
CA GLU A 469 0.57 -5.37 -8.63
C GLU A 469 0.75 -4.52 -9.91
N TYR A 470 -0.11 -3.56 -10.17
CA TYR A 470 0.01 -2.65 -11.31
C TYR A 470 1.17 -1.67 -11.13
N PHE A 471 1.26 -1.03 -9.95
CA PHE A 471 2.30 -0.05 -9.65
C PHE A 471 3.56 -0.66 -9.03
N ASP A 472 3.54 -1.90 -8.58
CA ASP A 472 4.65 -2.57 -7.88
C ASP A 472 5.14 -1.84 -6.59
N TYR A 473 4.39 -0.88 -6.05
CA TYR A 473 4.86 -0.03 -4.94
C TYR A 473 5.06 -0.78 -3.63
N ASP A 474 4.41 -1.90 -3.41
CA ASP A 474 4.56 -2.73 -2.23
C ASP A 474 5.88 -3.50 -2.22
N LEU A 475 6.56 -3.63 -3.36
CA LEU A 475 7.87 -4.25 -3.47
C LEU A 475 8.99 -3.45 -2.79
N ALA A 476 8.75 -2.18 -2.44
CA ALA A 476 9.70 -1.37 -1.68
C ALA A 476 10.16 -2.05 -0.38
N ARG A 477 9.31 -2.87 0.21
CA ARG A 477 9.61 -3.66 1.42
C ARG A 477 10.65 -4.76 1.20
N LYS A 478 10.81 -5.20 -0.05
CA LYS A 478 11.72 -6.29 -0.44
C LYS A 478 13.08 -5.78 -0.90
N VAL A 479 13.20 -4.47 -1.10
CA VAL A 479 14.48 -3.87 -1.50
C VAL A 479 15.30 -3.59 -0.26
N ASP A 480 16.32 -4.40 -0.05
CA ASP A 480 17.29 -4.13 1.00
C ASP A 480 18.13 -2.90 0.62
N LYS A 481 18.31 -2.00 1.57
CA LYS A 481 19.08 -0.78 1.41
C LYS A 481 20.31 -0.76 2.29
N ASP A 482 21.41 -0.23 1.78
CA ASP A 482 22.60 0.00 2.61
C ASP A 482 22.32 1.09 3.64
N ASP A 483 22.43 0.74 4.92
CA ASP A 483 22.13 1.61 6.05
C ASP A 483 23.02 2.87 6.10
N ASN A 484 24.24 2.80 5.64
CA ASN A 484 25.17 3.93 5.65
C ASN A 484 24.83 4.93 4.56
N LEU A 485 24.44 4.44 3.39
CA LEU A 485 23.98 5.29 2.29
C LEU A 485 22.63 5.92 2.62
N LEU A 486 21.70 5.22 3.25
CA LEU A 486 20.46 5.80 3.74
C LEU A 486 20.69 6.92 4.75
N LYS A 487 21.62 6.73 5.68
CA LYS A 487 22.01 7.77 6.66
C LYS A 487 22.63 8.99 5.97
N LYS A 488 23.50 8.78 4.98
CA LYS A 488 24.09 9.86 4.15
C LYS A 488 23.03 10.60 3.33
N ALA A 489 22.03 9.89 2.82
CA ALA A 489 20.90 10.48 2.10
C ALA A 489 19.95 11.31 3.01
N GLY A 490 20.16 11.32 4.32
CA GLY A 490 19.51 12.27 5.22
C GLY A 490 18.19 11.83 5.84
N GLY A 491 17.81 10.56 5.76
CA GLY A 491 16.43 10.18 5.98
C GLY A 491 16.07 9.37 7.24
N LEU A 492 16.92 8.52 7.76
CA LEU A 492 16.49 7.54 8.76
C LEU A 492 17.15 7.73 10.12
N ASP A 493 16.34 7.64 11.16
CA ASP A 493 16.79 7.53 12.54
C ASP A 493 17.50 6.20 12.75
N LYS A 494 18.62 6.22 13.45
CA LYS A 494 19.52 5.07 13.69
C LYS A 494 18.84 3.86 14.36
N SER A 495 17.61 3.99 14.84
CA SER A 495 16.94 2.98 15.66
C SER A 495 15.95 2.07 14.94
N LYS A 496 15.69 2.27 13.64
CA LYS A 496 14.69 1.48 12.91
C LYS A 496 15.19 1.03 11.55
N SER A 497 14.93 -0.23 11.22
CA SER A 497 15.28 -0.77 9.90
C SER A 497 14.46 -0.09 8.82
N HIS A 498 15.08 0.17 7.67
CA HIS A 498 14.44 0.68 6.46
C HIS A 498 13.19 -0.13 6.08
N ARG A 499 13.26 -1.46 6.24
CA ARG A 499 12.17 -2.38 5.91
C ARG A 499 10.89 -2.09 6.70
N TYR A 500 10.99 -1.88 8.03
CA TYR A 500 9.84 -1.48 8.85
C TYR A 500 9.20 -0.20 8.35
N PHE A 501 10.02 0.73 7.96
CA PHE A 501 9.61 2.01 7.46
C PHE A 501 8.85 1.88 6.12
N MET A 502 9.36 1.07 5.17
CA MET A 502 8.68 0.83 3.89
C MET A 502 7.35 0.10 4.06
N VAL A 503 7.21 -0.75 5.07
CA VAL A 503 5.93 -1.38 5.43
C VAL A 503 4.89 -0.32 5.81
N GLU A 504 5.24 0.60 6.69
CA GLU A 504 4.33 1.67 7.11
C GLU A 504 3.96 2.61 5.96
N MET A 505 4.93 2.94 5.12
CA MET A 505 4.69 3.74 3.92
C MET A 505 3.81 3.02 2.89
N THR A 506 3.95 1.70 2.76
CA THR A 506 3.07 0.90 1.90
C THR A 506 1.63 0.98 2.40
N THR A 507 1.41 0.87 3.71
CA THR A 507 0.07 1.02 4.29
C THR A 507 -0.50 2.42 4.05
N ASN A 508 0.32 3.46 4.15
CA ASN A 508 -0.13 4.82 3.88
C ASN A 508 -0.48 5.01 2.40
N MET A 509 0.27 4.37 1.50
CA MET A 509 -0.07 4.35 0.07
C MET A 509 -1.37 3.60 -0.21
N ASP A 510 -1.59 2.45 0.43
CA ASP A 510 -2.85 1.72 0.34
C ASP A 510 -4.03 2.60 0.74
N ARG A 511 -3.88 3.37 1.82
CA ARG A 511 -4.88 4.34 2.28
C ARG A 511 -5.18 5.42 1.26
N LEU A 512 -4.15 5.94 0.61
CA LEU A 512 -4.31 6.94 -0.43
C LEU A 512 -5.05 6.36 -1.63
N VAL A 513 -4.68 5.15 -2.05
CA VAL A 513 -5.37 4.43 -3.12
C VAL A 513 -6.83 4.18 -2.76
N GLU A 514 -7.13 3.73 -1.53
CA GLU A 514 -8.50 3.52 -1.06
C GLU A 514 -9.30 4.83 -1.04
N LEU A 515 -8.70 5.94 -0.62
CA LEU A 515 -9.36 7.25 -0.62
C LEU A 515 -9.77 7.67 -2.04
N ILE A 516 -8.86 7.52 -3.00
CA ILE A 516 -9.12 7.85 -4.41
C ILE A 516 -10.21 6.92 -4.99
N LEU A 517 -10.20 5.64 -4.62
CA LEU A 517 -11.22 4.68 -5.01
C LEU A 517 -12.59 4.96 -4.37
N GLU A 518 -12.63 5.51 -3.16
CA GLU A 518 -13.88 5.96 -2.53
C GLU A 518 -14.49 7.16 -3.25
N GLU A 519 -13.66 8.06 -3.74
CA GLU A 519 -14.07 9.19 -4.57
C GLU A 519 -14.51 8.74 -5.97
N ASP A 520 -13.92 7.71 -6.49
CA ASP A 520 -14.18 7.02 -7.76
C ASP A 520 -14.34 7.96 -8.98
N LYS A 521 -13.47 8.96 -9.05
CA LYS A 521 -13.42 9.96 -10.13
C LYS A 521 -12.01 10.11 -10.64
N ASN A 522 -11.84 10.06 -11.96
CA ASN A 522 -10.53 10.18 -12.62
C ASN A 522 -9.45 9.34 -11.94
N VAL A 523 -9.79 8.11 -11.52
CA VAL A 523 -8.99 7.30 -10.60
C VAL A 523 -7.53 7.19 -11.05
N LEU A 524 -7.26 6.87 -12.32
CA LEU A 524 -5.89 6.78 -12.82
C LEU A 524 -5.17 8.13 -12.80
N ALA A 525 -5.83 9.18 -13.28
CA ALA A 525 -5.24 10.53 -13.32
C ALA A 525 -4.96 11.04 -11.90
N GLU A 526 -5.88 10.85 -10.96
CA GLU A 526 -5.68 11.18 -9.55
C GLU A 526 -4.50 10.40 -8.94
N LEU A 527 -4.40 9.09 -9.20
CA LEU A 527 -3.27 8.30 -8.73
C LEU A 527 -1.93 8.79 -9.31
N LEU A 528 -1.92 9.29 -10.53
CA LEU A 528 -0.72 9.82 -11.17
C LEU A 528 -0.38 11.24 -10.74
N THR A 529 -1.35 12.10 -10.41
CA THR A 529 -1.13 13.54 -10.26
C THR A 529 -1.44 14.12 -8.89
N THR A 530 -2.03 13.34 -7.96
CA THR A 530 -2.39 13.87 -6.64
C THR A 530 -1.18 14.39 -5.88
N ASP A 531 -1.33 15.53 -5.23
CA ASP A 531 -0.37 16.06 -4.26
C ASP A 531 -0.67 15.59 -2.83
N ARG A 532 -1.73 14.81 -2.65
CA ARG A 532 -2.14 14.23 -1.38
C ARG A 532 -1.24 13.07 -0.97
N ALA A 533 -1.00 12.93 0.33
CA ALA A 533 -0.37 11.77 0.92
C ALA A 533 -0.95 11.51 2.31
N ILE A 534 -0.80 10.28 2.80
CA ILE A 534 -1.28 9.89 4.12
C ILE A 534 -0.10 9.59 5.02
N LEU A 535 -0.13 10.14 6.22
CA LEU A 535 0.91 9.97 7.21
C LEU A 535 0.36 9.49 8.55
N PRO A 536 1.08 8.61 9.27
CA PRO A 536 0.75 8.31 10.65
C PRO A 536 1.06 9.51 11.54
N ASN A 537 0.27 9.70 12.56
CA ASN A 537 0.43 10.79 13.54
C ASN A 537 1.59 10.55 14.52
N SER A 538 2.51 9.65 14.22
CA SER A 538 3.62 9.28 15.10
C SER A 538 4.81 10.21 14.92
N THR A 539 5.24 10.85 16.00
CA THR A 539 6.48 11.65 16.05
C THR A 539 7.75 10.84 15.77
N ARG A 540 7.68 9.51 15.88
CA ARG A 540 8.83 8.61 15.63
C ARG A 540 9.27 8.57 14.17
N ASN A 541 8.39 8.94 13.23
CA ASN A 541 8.66 8.97 11.80
C ASN A 541 9.01 10.37 11.26
N ALA A 542 9.18 11.35 12.13
CA ALA A 542 9.52 12.72 11.76
C ALA A 542 10.78 12.84 10.86
N GLY A 543 11.70 11.89 10.96
CA GLY A 543 12.88 11.82 10.07
C GLY A 543 12.53 11.63 8.61
N TYR A 544 11.54 10.78 8.32
CA TYR A 544 11.15 10.48 6.96
C TYR A 544 10.22 11.51 6.33
N PHE A 545 9.41 12.18 7.11
CA PHE A 545 8.60 13.27 6.62
C PHE A 545 9.44 14.44 6.14
N ARG A 546 10.62 14.63 6.78
CA ARG A 546 11.66 15.53 6.29
C ARG A 546 12.19 15.12 4.93
N ALA A 547 12.15 13.84 4.66
CA ALA A 547 12.60 13.25 3.41
C ALA A 547 11.55 13.31 2.29
N LEU A 548 10.28 13.53 2.62
CA LEU A 548 9.24 13.71 1.61
C LEU A 548 9.32 15.08 0.94
N SER A 549 9.92 16.08 1.58
CA SER A 549 10.06 17.40 1.01
C SER A 549 11.37 18.07 1.44
N GLU A 550 12.18 18.50 0.49
CA GLU A 550 13.40 19.28 0.75
C GLU A 550 13.05 20.69 1.23
N SER A 551 12.03 21.31 0.65
CA SER A 551 11.55 22.62 1.07
C SER A 551 10.93 22.62 2.46
N GLY A 552 10.46 21.48 2.94
CA GLY A 552 9.73 21.33 4.20
C GLY A 552 8.33 21.94 4.19
N LYS A 553 7.79 22.28 3.01
CA LYS A 553 6.47 22.89 2.85
C LYS A 553 5.34 21.84 2.88
N ILE A 554 5.39 20.93 3.84
CA ILE A 554 4.32 19.97 4.06
C ILE A 554 3.27 20.61 4.96
N VAL A 555 2.03 20.61 4.52
CA VAL A 555 0.90 21.15 5.27
C VAL A 555 -0.12 20.07 5.59
N ASP A 556 -0.91 20.26 6.66
CA ASP A 556 -2.05 19.41 6.95
C ASP A 556 -3.25 19.77 6.04
N GLU A 557 -4.35 19.05 6.17
CA GLU A 557 -5.59 19.27 5.43
C GLU A 557 -6.19 20.67 5.54
N ASN A 558 -5.78 21.43 6.56
CA ASN A 558 -6.20 22.82 6.79
C ASN A 558 -5.17 23.84 6.28
N GLY A 559 -4.17 23.37 5.53
CA GLY A 559 -3.09 24.22 5.01
C GLY A 559 -2.07 24.67 6.06
N LYS A 560 -2.11 24.11 7.29
CA LYS A 560 -1.16 24.46 8.35
C LYS A 560 0.15 23.70 8.20
N PRO A 561 1.32 24.38 8.29
CA PRO A 561 2.62 23.71 8.21
C PRO A 561 2.81 22.66 9.32
N LEU A 562 3.32 21.50 8.94
CA LEU A 562 3.65 20.41 9.87
C LEU A 562 5.10 20.51 10.37
N PHE A 563 5.94 21.26 9.68
CA PHE A 563 7.37 21.41 10.00
C PHE A 563 7.79 22.86 9.96
N ARG A 564 8.82 23.19 10.76
CA ARG A 564 9.53 24.46 10.69
C ARG A 564 11.04 24.25 10.63
N ARG A 565 11.76 25.18 10.04
CA ARG A 565 13.22 25.17 10.06
C ARG A 565 13.76 25.62 11.40
N LYS A 566 14.76 24.88 11.93
CA LYS A 566 15.59 25.29 13.07
C LYS A 566 17.04 25.14 12.64
N GLY A 567 17.61 26.22 12.14
CA GLY A 567 18.88 26.20 11.40
C GLY A 567 18.73 25.41 10.09
N SER A 568 19.64 24.51 9.83
CA SER A 568 19.57 23.59 8.67
C SER A 568 18.60 22.40 8.86
N ARG A 569 18.00 22.21 10.06
CA ARG A 569 17.13 21.06 10.34
C ARG A 569 15.66 21.43 10.24
N LEU A 570 14.88 20.55 9.63
CA LEU A 570 13.43 20.54 9.75
C LEU A 570 13.03 19.83 11.05
N VAL A 571 12.17 20.44 11.83
CA VAL A 571 11.62 19.89 13.08
C VAL A 571 10.10 19.89 12.99
N SER A 572 9.46 18.83 13.47
CA SER A 572 8.00 18.76 13.53
C SER A 572 7.47 19.85 14.44
N ILE A 573 6.39 20.47 14.02
CA ILE A 573 5.61 21.40 14.85
C ILE A 573 4.69 20.52 15.71
N ASN A 574 4.87 20.52 17.02
CA ASN A 574 4.01 19.76 17.93
C ASN A 574 2.66 20.46 18.14
N GLU A 575 1.68 19.75 18.68
CA GLU A 575 0.31 20.27 18.84
C GLU A 575 0.26 21.58 19.67
N SER A 576 1.13 21.69 20.66
CA SER A 576 1.24 22.92 21.44
C SER A 576 1.80 24.09 20.63
N GLU A 577 2.68 23.81 19.65
CA GLU A 577 3.20 24.83 18.73
C GLU A 577 2.21 25.19 17.63
N LYS A 578 1.38 24.24 17.15
CA LYS A 578 0.32 24.50 16.16
C LYS A 578 -0.75 25.45 16.67
N ASN A 579 -1.04 25.38 17.97
CA ASN A 579 -2.01 26.22 18.65
C ASN A 579 -1.36 27.43 19.34
N ALA A 580 -0.04 27.58 19.20
CA ALA A 580 0.66 28.74 19.75
C ALA A 580 0.29 29.99 18.94
N LEU A 581 -0.01 31.05 19.67
CA LEU A 581 -0.27 32.34 19.07
C LEU A 581 1.02 32.86 18.40
N PRO A 582 0.95 33.47 17.21
CA PRO A 582 2.14 34.02 16.52
C PRO A 582 2.71 35.19 17.31
N PRO A 583 4.01 35.49 17.18
CA PRO A 583 4.55 36.72 17.75
C PRO A 583 3.83 37.96 17.19
N LEU A 584 3.50 38.92 18.07
CA LEU A 584 2.92 40.20 17.67
C LEU A 584 4.03 41.16 17.24
N GLN A 585 3.75 41.99 16.25
CA GLN A 585 4.62 43.11 15.93
C GLN A 585 4.17 44.33 16.71
N ALA A 586 5.12 45.09 17.24
CA ALA A 586 4.81 46.32 17.98
C ALA A 586 3.98 47.33 17.13
N THR A 587 4.22 47.35 15.84
CA THR A 587 3.48 48.21 14.87
C THR A 587 2.02 47.86 14.70
N ASP A 588 1.64 46.62 14.97
CA ASP A 588 0.25 46.12 14.80
C ASP A 588 -0.63 46.35 16.03
N LEU A 589 -0.02 46.87 17.11
CA LEU A 589 -0.69 47.01 18.39
C LEU A 589 -1.13 48.44 18.63
N PRO A 590 -2.31 48.66 19.21
CA PRO A 590 -2.81 49.99 19.56
C PRO A 590 -2.06 50.60 20.73
N GLY A 591 -2.04 51.92 20.82
CA GLY A 591 -1.40 52.65 21.93
C GLY A 591 0.12 52.80 21.77
N ILE A 592 0.82 52.96 22.88
CA ILE A 592 2.28 53.08 22.88
C ILE A 592 2.86 51.76 23.32
N ILE A 593 3.70 51.17 22.47
CA ILE A 593 4.43 49.92 22.78
C ILE A 593 5.89 50.25 22.99
N VAL A 594 6.44 49.75 24.08
CA VAL A 594 7.88 49.78 24.33
C VAL A 594 8.37 48.33 24.43
N ASP A 595 9.12 47.91 23.42
CA ASP A 595 9.66 46.56 23.33
C ASP A 595 10.94 46.40 24.18
N ASN A 596 11.34 45.17 24.47
CA ASN A 596 12.58 44.90 25.21
C ASN A 596 13.83 45.48 24.52
N THR A 597 13.79 45.68 23.22
CA THR A 597 14.87 46.32 22.44
C THR A 597 15.04 47.81 22.76
N ASP A 598 13.98 48.49 23.22
CA ASP A 598 13.99 49.92 23.55
C ASP A 598 14.17 50.14 25.07
N ALA A 599 14.24 49.07 25.83
CA ALA A 599 14.32 49.12 27.28
C ALA A 599 15.75 49.39 27.80
N LYS A 600 15.89 50.08 28.92
CA LYS A 600 17.15 50.26 29.66
C LYS A 600 17.45 49.02 30.52
N VAL A 601 18.48 48.26 30.15
CA VAL A 601 18.84 46.98 30.77
C VAL A 601 19.97 47.18 31.77
N THR A 602 19.82 46.69 33.00
CA THR A 602 20.85 46.64 34.01
C THR A 602 21.09 45.21 34.48
N GLY A 603 22.36 44.82 34.65
CA GLY A 603 22.73 43.47 35.05
C GLY A 603 22.85 42.49 33.86
N ARG A 604 22.84 41.18 34.13
CA ARG A 604 23.05 40.14 33.10
C ARG A 604 21.71 39.58 32.61
N TRP A 605 21.43 39.78 31.35
CA TRP A 605 20.29 39.24 30.62
C TRP A 605 20.74 38.49 29.39
N SER A 606 19.95 37.51 29.01
CA SER A 606 20.11 36.78 27.75
C SER A 606 18.84 36.98 26.89
N THR A 607 18.95 36.84 25.59
CA THR A 607 17.82 36.92 24.66
C THR A 607 17.33 35.55 24.23
N SER A 608 16.06 35.43 23.91
CA SER A 608 15.46 34.22 23.33
C SER A 608 14.26 34.55 22.47
N SER A 609 14.08 33.72 21.43
CA SER A 609 12.88 33.70 20.55
C SER A 609 12.06 32.42 20.72
N GLY A 610 12.36 31.60 21.75
CA GLY A 610 11.82 30.24 21.88
C GLY A 610 10.34 30.14 22.28
N VAL A 611 9.71 31.24 22.73
CA VAL A 611 8.29 31.30 23.07
C VAL A 611 7.60 32.24 22.10
N THR A 612 6.49 31.82 21.53
CA THR A 612 5.78 32.58 20.49
C THR A 612 4.84 33.64 21.03
N THR A 613 4.41 33.54 22.31
CA THR A 613 3.62 34.57 22.99
C THR A 613 4.52 35.74 23.43
N ARG A 614 5.10 36.44 22.47
CA ARG A 614 5.97 37.60 22.65
C ARG A 614 5.61 38.74 21.68
N VAL A 615 6.13 39.90 21.93
CA VAL A 615 6.15 41.03 21.01
C VAL A 615 7.55 41.14 20.39
N GLY A 616 7.63 41.46 19.10
CA GLY A 616 8.91 41.61 18.42
C GLY A 616 9.65 40.31 18.13
N ALA A 617 10.95 40.42 17.85
CA ALA A 617 11.78 39.30 17.41
C ALA A 617 12.23 38.41 18.58
N GLU A 618 12.43 38.95 19.77
CA GLU A 618 12.97 38.25 20.95
C GLU A 618 12.47 38.86 22.24
N TYR A 619 12.78 38.23 23.37
CA TYR A 619 12.54 38.69 24.71
C TYR A 619 13.77 38.51 25.60
N LEU A 620 13.92 39.31 26.65
CA LEU A 620 14.99 39.19 27.64
C LEU A 620 14.62 38.18 28.75
N PHE A 621 15.61 37.41 29.22
CA PHE A 621 15.42 36.55 30.38
C PHE A 621 16.67 36.45 31.24
N THR A 622 16.47 36.23 32.56
CA THR A 622 17.58 36.11 33.52
C THR A 622 17.19 35.29 34.75
N LYS A 623 18.20 34.73 35.43
CA LYS A 623 18.12 34.26 36.82
C LYS A 623 18.98 35.10 37.79
N THR A 624 19.68 36.09 37.29
CA THR A 624 20.59 36.93 38.09
C THR A 624 19.80 37.95 38.87
N SER A 625 19.77 37.81 40.19
CA SER A 625 18.91 38.60 41.08
C SER A 625 19.21 40.10 41.10
N SER A 626 20.41 40.51 40.70
CA SER A 626 20.79 41.93 40.59
C SER A 626 20.29 42.60 39.31
N SER A 627 19.64 41.85 38.41
CA SER A 627 19.23 42.35 37.09
C SER A 627 17.88 43.09 37.15
N LYS A 628 17.78 44.17 36.33
CA LYS A 628 16.58 45.01 36.22
C LYS A 628 16.43 45.49 34.75
N VAL A 629 15.18 45.64 34.31
CA VAL A 629 14.83 46.31 33.05
C VAL A 629 13.89 47.44 33.32
N VAL A 630 14.16 48.63 32.70
CA VAL A 630 13.31 49.82 32.80
C VAL A 630 12.80 50.17 31.41
N TYR A 631 11.51 50.41 31.26
CA TYR A 631 10.84 50.77 30.02
C TYR A 631 10.63 52.29 29.98
N PRO A 632 11.47 53.05 29.24
CA PRO A 632 11.28 54.46 29.02
C PRO A 632 10.17 54.65 27.98
N VAL A 633 9.25 55.56 28.21
CA VAL A 633 8.18 55.89 27.28
C VAL A 633 8.07 57.40 27.11
N LYS A 634 7.73 57.85 25.91
CA LYS A 634 7.41 59.25 25.64
C LYS A 634 5.89 59.42 25.49
N PHE A 635 5.23 59.96 26.50
CA PHE A 635 3.80 60.22 26.43
C PHE A 635 3.49 61.43 25.55
N PRO A 636 2.57 61.34 24.58
CA PRO A 636 2.23 62.45 23.70
C PRO A 636 1.46 63.56 24.42
N LYS A 637 0.72 63.20 25.46
CA LYS A 637 -0.04 64.10 26.34
C LYS A 637 -0.10 63.56 27.76
N GLU A 638 -0.25 64.47 28.74
CA GLU A 638 -0.57 64.09 30.10
C GLU A 638 -1.96 63.42 30.13
N GLY A 639 -2.10 62.38 30.97
CA GLY A 639 -3.37 61.67 31.11
C GLY A 639 -3.28 60.31 31.75
N LYS A 640 -4.42 59.66 31.81
CA LYS A 640 -4.59 58.33 32.37
C LYS A 640 -4.43 57.26 31.31
N TYR A 641 -3.54 56.30 31.55
CA TYR A 641 -3.22 55.19 30.64
C TYR A 641 -3.34 53.86 31.36
N GLU A 642 -3.93 52.86 30.67
CA GLU A 642 -3.82 51.47 31.10
C GLU A 642 -2.42 50.96 30.78
N VAL A 643 -1.77 50.37 31.78
CA VAL A 643 -0.44 49.76 31.64
C VAL A 643 -0.61 48.25 31.53
N ARG A 644 -0.08 47.66 30.47
CA ARG A 644 -0.12 46.21 30.20
C ARG A 644 1.26 45.69 29.93
N ILE A 645 1.55 44.47 30.42
CA ILE A 645 2.83 43.80 30.15
C ILE A 645 2.66 42.44 29.50
N THR A 646 3.62 42.04 28.69
CA THR A 646 3.76 40.67 28.21
C THR A 646 5.01 40.02 28.80
N SER A 647 5.01 38.70 28.93
CA SER A 647 6.05 37.96 29.64
C SER A 647 6.49 36.67 28.96
N ALA A 648 6.20 36.50 27.69
CA ALA A 648 6.56 35.28 26.95
C ALA A 648 6.44 34.01 27.87
N GLN A 649 5.23 33.71 28.28
CA GLN A 649 4.86 32.76 29.35
C GLN A 649 5.38 31.33 29.08
N HIS A 650 5.89 30.68 30.13
CA HIS A 650 6.37 29.31 30.07
C HIS A 650 6.51 28.70 31.45
N ALA A 651 6.38 27.39 31.62
CA ALA A 651 6.40 26.70 32.92
C ALA A 651 7.68 26.94 33.76
N ASN A 652 8.81 27.29 33.14
CA ASN A 652 10.08 27.55 33.83
C ASN A 652 10.27 29.01 34.30
N ARG A 653 9.26 29.89 34.10
CA ARG A 653 9.30 31.30 34.50
C ARG A 653 9.11 31.47 36.01
N SER A 654 9.39 32.67 36.49
CA SER A 654 9.11 33.04 37.90
C SER A 654 7.60 33.15 38.15
N SER A 655 7.17 32.62 39.31
CA SER A 655 5.78 32.76 39.77
C SER A 655 5.51 34.07 40.52
N LYS A 656 6.54 34.86 40.78
CA LYS A 656 6.45 36.07 41.60
C LYS A 656 7.40 37.19 41.14
N THR A 657 7.48 37.36 39.79
CA THR A 657 8.26 38.45 39.21
C THR A 657 7.75 39.79 39.72
N ARG A 658 8.67 40.62 40.25
CA ARG A 658 8.33 41.96 40.71
C ARG A 658 8.32 42.94 39.54
N VAL A 659 7.21 43.64 39.36
CA VAL A 659 7.02 44.70 38.40
C VAL A 659 6.59 45.96 39.16
N ALA A 660 7.16 47.10 38.83
CA ALA A 660 6.78 48.36 39.41
C ALA A 660 6.39 49.36 38.32
N VAL A 661 5.29 50.10 38.53
CA VAL A 661 4.83 51.20 37.67
C VAL A 661 5.09 52.50 38.43
N ARG A 662 5.77 53.45 37.74
CA ARG A 662 6.05 54.78 38.27
C ARG A 662 5.07 55.78 37.62
N SER A 663 4.10 56.25 38.40
CA SER A 663 3.09 57.22 37.97
C SER A 663 3.59 58.69 38.12
N LYS A 664 2.75 59.62 37.65
CA LYS A 664 2.98 61.06 37.83
C LYS A 664 3.16 61.39 39.33
N GLY A 665 4.11 62.28 39.65
CA GLY A 665 4.49 62.52 41.05
C GLY A 665 5.52 61.57 41.57
N GLY A 666 5.96 60.54 40.84
CA GLY A 666 7.04 59.63 41.26
C GLY A 666 6.58 58.45 42.15
N GLU A 667 5.28 58.30 42.35
CA GLU A 667 4.70 57.22 43.15
C GLU A 667 4.94 55.84 42.46
N MET A 668 5.32 54.81 43.23
CA MET A 668 5.68 53.48 42.77
C MET A 668 4.65 52.45 43.21
N SER A 669 3.86 51.97 42.27
CA SER A 669 2.94 50.84 42.46
C SER A 669 3.64 49.54 42.10
N THR A 670 3.65 48.53 43.02
CA THR A 670 4.40 47.28 42.84
C THR A 670 3.48 46.08 42.74
N PHE A 671 3.75 45.24 41.76
CA PHE A 671 2.99 44.03 41.43
C PHE A 671 3.86 42.77 41.54
N ARG A 672 3.24 41.62 41.81
CA ARG A 672 3.82 40.27 41.70
C ARG A 672 3.13 39.53 40.58
N ILE A 673 3.89 39.18 39.55
CA ILE A 673 3.35 38.56 38.32
C ILE A 673 3.82 37.13 38.25
N ASP A 674 2.86 36.21 38.00
CA ASP A 674 3.16 34.82 37.71
C ASP A 674 3.36 34.64 36.17
N GLN A 675 4.61 34.70 35.75
CA GLN A 675 4.97 34.61 34.35
C GLN A 675 4.83 33.18 33.76
N ARG A 676 4.38 32.20 34.54
CA ARG A 676 4.08 30.84 34.08
C ARG A 676 2.70 30.72 33.49
N LYS A 677 1.80 31.64 33.84
CA LYS A 677 0.38 31.61 33.50
C LYS A 677 0.06 32.58 32.37
N ALA A 678 -0.90 32.19 31.52
CA ALA A 678 -1.51 33.11 30.58
C ALA A 678 -2.28 34.23 31.31
N PRO A 679 -2.37 35.44 30.72
CA PRO A 679 -3.29 36.47 31.22
C PRO A 679 -4.70 35.91 31.36
N GLY A 680 -5.39 36.28 32.48
CA GLY A 680 -6.59 35.54 32.91
C GLY A 680 -7.91 35.86 32.20
N THR A 681 -7.95 36.88 31.36
CA THR A 681 -9.16 37.32 30.62
C THR A 681 -8.84 37.52 29.17
N PHE A 682 -9.73 36.97 28.31
CA PHE A 682 -9.52 36.98 26.84
C PHE A 682 -10.67 37.76 26.19
N ASN A 683 -10.34 38.74 25.37
CA ASN A 683 -11.29 39.35 24.45
C ASN A 683 -11.52 38.44 23.22
N LYS A 684 -12.63 38.65 22.50
CA LYS A 684 -12.98 37.85 21.32
C LYS A 684 -11.94 37.85 20.21
N ASP A 685 -11.09 38.86 20.11
CA ASP A 685 -10.01 38.99 19.13
C ASP A 685 -8.69 38.30 19.57
N GLY A 686 -8.60 37.86 20.81
CA GLY A 686 -7.44 37.13 21.32
C GLY A 686 -6.21 37.98 21.64
N SER A 687 -6.23 39.30 21.48
CA SER A 687 -5.08 40.19 21.77
C SER A 687 -4.69 40.19 23.26
N ASP A 688 -5.65 40.01 24.14
CA ASP A 688 -5.43 39.91 25.59
C ASP A 688 -4.70 38.64 26.03
N ARG A 689 -4.50 37.68 25.14
CA ARG A 689 -3.70 36.50 25.43
C ARG A 689 -2.20 36.77 25.59
N TYR A 690 -1.74 37.92 25.11
CA TYR A 690 -0.34 38.33 25.19
C TYR A 690 -0.07 39.21 26.40
N PHE A 691 -1.03 40.05 26.77
CA PHE A 691 -0.85 41.11 27.74
C PHE A 691 -1.65 40.88 29.01
N GLN A 692 -1.00 41.21 30.16
CA GLN A 692 -1.65 41.32 31.46
C GLN A 692 -1.76 42.78 31.84
N SER A 693 -2.95 43.24 32.17
CA SER A 693 -3.20 44.58 32.67
C SER A 693 -2.67 44.73 34.10
N LEU A 694 -2.00 45.82 34.37
CA LEU A 694 -1.55 46.24 35.71
C LEU A 694 -2.46 47.32 36.31
N GLY A 695 -3.44 47.81 35.50
CA GLY A 695 -4.34 48.89 35.91
C GLY A 695 -4.10 50.20 35.18
N PHE A 696 -4.79 51.22 35.62
CA PHE A 696 -4.74 52.56 35.06
C PHE A 696 -3.90 53.47 35.95
N PHE A 697 -3.00 54.25 35.34
CA PHE A 697 -2.09 55.18 36.01
C PHE A 697 -2.03 56.50 35.30
N GLU A 698 -1.79 57.59 36.05
CA GLU A 698 -1.58 58.93 35.47
C GLU A 698 -0.10 59.13 35.12
N PHE A 699 0.17 59.64 33.92
CA PHE A 699 1.49 59.94 33.44
C PHE A 699 1.58 61.40 32.95
N PRO A 700 2.78 62.07 33.15
CA PRO A 700 2.99 63.43 32.60
C PRO A 700 3.24 63.30 31.06
N SER A 701 3.10 64.36 30.33
CA SER A 701 3.58 64.45 28.94
C SER A 701 5.10 64.44 28.89
N GLY A 702 5.66 63.87 27.80
CA GLY A 702 7.10 63.78 27.59
C GLY A 702 7.75 62.48 28.04
N PRO A 703 9.07 62.40 28.12
CA PRO A 703 9.79 61.19 28.45
C PRO A 703 9.64 60.79 29.93
N TRP A 704 9.37 59.51 30.19
CA TRP A 704 9.15 58.97 31.51
C TRP A 704 9.63 57.53 31.64
N ASP A 705 10.34 57.16 32.72
CA ASP A 705 10.71 55.78 33.02
C ASP A 705 9.54 55.09 33.75
N ALA A 706 8.59 54.54 32.99
CA ALA A 706 7.27 54.20 33.47
C ALA A 706 7.14 52.85 34.15
N VAL A 707 7.85 51.81 33.64
CA VAL A 707 7.72 50.46 34.16
C VAL A 707 9.09 49.85 34.43
N GLU A 708 9.24 49.18 35.55
CA GLU A 708 10.45 48.47 35.93
C GLU A 708 10.18 47.00 36.24
N ILE A 709 10.96 46.09 35.66
CA ILE A 709 10.93 44.64 35.95
C ILE A 709 12.20 44.24 36.68
N TYR A 710 12.02 43.61 37.85
CA TYR A 710 13.11 43.21 38.72
C TYR A 710 13.28 41.67 38.74
N ALA A 711 14.50 41.21 38.59
CA ALA A 711 14.82 39.79 38.78
C ALA A 711 14.95 39.41 40.27
N LYS A 712 15.18 40.42 41.15
CA LYS A 712 15.28 40.22 42.59
C LYS A 712 14.00 39.69 43.22
N GLY A 713 14.08 38.55 43.86
CA GLY A 713 12.96 37.86 44.52
C GLY A 713 12.16 36.93 43.64
N GLY A 714 12.59 36.74 42.38
CA GLY A 714 12.04 35.68 41.48
C GLY A 714 12.45 34.27 41.94
N ASP A 715 11.56 33.34 41.79
CA ASP A 715 11.74 31.92 42.11
C ASP A 715 11.98 31.03 40.87
N GLY A 716 12.00 31.64 39.71
CA GLY A 716 12.27 31.02 38.43
C GLY A 716 12.97 32.00 37.49
N MET A 717 12.91 31.70 36.18
CA MET A 717 13.47 32.56 35.17
C MET A 717 12.58 33.81 35.02
N VAL A 718 13.14 35.02 35.27
CA VAL A 718 12.42 36.28 35.06
C VAL A 718 12.55 36.71 33.61
N VAL A 719 11.43 37.10 33.02
CA VAL A 719 11.33 37.55 31.63
C VAL A 719 10.91 39.01 31.55
N ALA A 720 11.51 39.73 30.64
CA ALA A 720 11.12 41.08 30.24
C ALA A 720 10.94 41.11 28.72
N ASP A 721 9.75 41.47 28.24
CA ASP A 721 9.36 41.46 26.82
C ASP A 721 8.86 42.87 26.47
N ALA A 722 7.57 43.09 26.29
CA ALA A 722 7.05 44.42 25.94
C ALA A 722 6.06 44.98 26.97
N VAL A 723 5.95 46.30 26.99
CA VAL A 723 4.96 47.05 27.76
C VAL A 723 4.09 47.87 26.80
N GLN A 724 2.78 47.85 27.04
CA GLN A 724 1.77 48.60 26.28
C GLN A 724 1.11 49.65 27.19
N PHE A 725 0.94 50.84 26.66
CA PHE A 725 0.19 51.94 27.30
C PHE A 725 -0.97 52.34 26.42
N LEU A 726 -2.20 52.16 26.91
CA LEU A 726 -3.42 52.53 26.25
C LEU A 726 -4.06 53.73 26.92
N ALA A 727 -4.25 54.84 26.21
CA ALA A 727 -4.95 55.99 26.78
C ALA A 727 -6.39 55.58 27.12
N GLU A 728 -6.90 56.11 28.25
CA GLU A 728 -8.29 55.84 28.68
C GLU A 728 -9.29 56.04 27.53
N GLY A 729 -10.15 55.05 27.29
CA GLY A 729 -11.10 55.02 26.18
C GLY A 729 -10.56 54.47 24.83
N THR A 730 -9.28 54.08 24.78
CA THR A 730 -8.72 53.43 23.56
C THR A 730 -9.06 51.96 23.51
N SER A 731 -9.59 51.49 22.37
CA SER A 731 -9.87 50.07 22.16
C SER A 731 -8.59 49.27 22.11
N SER A 732 -8.56 48.12 22.81
CA SER A 732 -7.44 47.17 22.79
C SER A 732 -7.39 46.30 21.52
N VAL A 733 -8.33 46.46 20.60
CA VAL A 733 -8.51 45.61 19.42
C VAL A 733 -7.43 45.89 18.36
N VAL A 734 -6.70 44.88 17.94
CA VAL A 734 -5.80 44.90 16.79
C VAL A 734 -6.61 45.08 15.51
N LYS A 735 -6.36 46.14 14.75
CA LYS A 735 -6.96 46.30 13.42
C LYS A 735 -6.37 45.25 12.48
N LYS A 736 -7.11 44.20 12.21
CA LYS A 736 -6.81 43.27 11.13
C LYS A 736 -7.43 43.82 9.85
N GLU A 737 -6.66 44.17 8.87
CA GLU A 737 -7.15 44.33 7.51
C GLU A 737 -7.65 42.97 7.04
N THR A 738 -8.95 42.81 7.01
CA THR A 738 -9.61 41.65 6.43
C THR A 738 -9.69 41.81 4.93
N ASN A 739 -8.84 41.13 4.20
CA ASN A 739 -9.20 40.73 2.87
C ASN A 739 -10.31 39.67 2.98
N PRO A 740 -11.48 39.87 2.38
CA PRO A 740 -12.55 38.89 2.42
C PRO A 740 -12.23 37.76 1.44
N THR A 741 -11.53 36.77 1.90
CA THR A 741 -11.54 35.47 1.26
C THR A 741 -12.47 34.61 2.09
N GLU A 742 -13.63 34.33 1.55
CA GLU A 742 -14.57 33.37 2.09
C GLU A 742 -13.84 32.05 2.35
N THR A 743 -13.77 31.69 3.61
CA THR A 743 -13.26 30.39 4.03
C THR A 743 -14.41 29.41 3.83
N PRO A 744 -14.31 28.42 2.94
CA PRO A 744 -15.31 27.37 2.90
C PRO A 744 -15.29 26.67 4.25
N THR A 745 -16.44 26.53 4.87
CA THR A 745 -16.66 25.65 6.02
C THR A 745 -16.35 24.24 5.59
N LYS A 746 -15.13 23.79 5.87
CA LYS A 746 -14.72 22.42 5.62
C LYS A 746 -15.41 21.49 6.61
N ALA A 747 -16.06 20.47 6.06
CA ALA A 747 -16.55 19.32 6.81
C ALA A 747 -15.43 18.73 7.71
N PRO A 748 -15.78 18.12 8.85
CA PRO A 748 -14.78 17.53 9.74
C PRO A 748 -13.93 16.51 8.99
N ALA A 749 -12.65 16.49 9.31
CA ALA A 749 -11.67 15.62 8.68
C ALA A 749 -12.14 14.18 8.63
N LYS A 750 -12.25 13.65 7.41
CA LYS A 750 -12.70 12.27 7.20
C LYS A 750 -11.58 11.34 7.67
N THR A 751 -11.87 10.51 8.67
CA THR A 751 -10.94 9.48 9.12
C THR A 751 -10.85 8.40 8.06
N ILE A 752 -9.65 8.17 7.56
CA ILE A 752 -9.40 7.16 6.52
C ILE A 752 -9.03 5.84 7.20
N HIS A 753 -9.69 4.76 6.78
CA HIS A 753 -9.48 3.43 7.34
C HIS A 753 -9.07 2.44 6.25
N VAL A 754 -8.16 1.51 6.58
CA VAL A 754 -7.80 0.43 5.67
C VAL A 754 -8.95 -0.56 5.56
N ARG A 755 -9.40 -0.85 4.35
CA ARG A 755 -10.50 -1.75 4.06
C ARG A 755 -10.08 -3.17 3.73
N LEU A 756 -8.79 -3.49 3.82
CA LEU A 756 -8.32 -4.86 3.68
C LEU A 756 -8.80 -5.68 4.86
N GLN A 757 -9.41 -6.80 4.58
CA GLN A 757 -9.93 -7.67 5.63
C GLN A 757 -8.85 -8.15 6.60
N VAL A 758 -7.64 -8.37 6.10
CA VAL A 758 -6.48 -8.70 6.92
C VAL A 758 -6.15 -7.65 7.98
N PHE A 759 -6.63 -6.42 7.81
CA PHE A 759 -6.45 -5.32 8.74
C PHE A 759 -7.73 -4.95 9.50
N GLU A 760 -8.76 -5.76 9.42
CA GLU A 760 -10.04 -5.46 10.09
C GLU A 760 -9.87 -5.14 11.57
N THR A 761 -9.02 -5.89 12.25
CA THR A 761 -8.75 -5.68 13.68
C THR A 761 -8.02 -4.36 13.93
N PHE A 762 -7.16 -3.96 13.01
CA PHE A 762 -6.45 -2.69 13.03
C PHE A 762 -7.40 -1.51 12.79
N ASP A 763 -8.26 -1.62 11.78
CA ASP A 763 -9.29 -0.63 11.47
C ASP A 763 -10.27 -0.41 12.62
N LYS A 764 -10.73 -1.50 13.25
CA LYS A 764 -11.57 -1.41 14.43
C LYS A 764 -10.91 -0.61 15.56
N ARG A 765 -9.60 -0.76 15.74
CA ARG A 765 -8.84 0.00 16.73
C ARG A 765 -8.70 1.46 16.38
N GLU A 766 -8.44 1.80 15.12
CA GLU A 766 -8.40 3.18 14.67
C GLU A 766 -9.76 3.86 14.90
N LYS A 767 -10.86 3.19 14.54
CA LYS A 767 -12.22 3.69 14.72
C LYS A 767 -12.61 3.87 16.19
N GLU A 768 -12.18 2.95 17.03
CA GLU A 768 -12.53 2.92 18.46
C GLU A 768 -11.58 3.78 19.32
N GLY A 769 -10.58 4.41 18.71
CA GLY A 769 -9.58 5.21 19.43
C GLY A 769 -8.74 4.39 20.41
N THR A 770 -8.69 3.07 20.25
CA THR A 770 -7.93 2.19 21.13
C THR A 770 -6.44 2.35 20.92
N LYS A 771 -5.67 2.31 22.02
CA LYS A 771 -4.22 2.41 21.99
C LYS A 771 -3.63 1.26 21.19
N ASP A 772 -2.72 1.58 20.26
CA ASP A 772 -1.90 0.57 19.61
C ASP A 772 -1.14 -0.24 20.65
N TYR A 773 -1.16 -1.56 20.50
CA TYR A 773 -0.48 -2.46 21.44
C TYR A 773 1.02 -2.17 21.57
N ASN A 774 1.65 -1.68 20.49
CA ASN A 774 3.07 -1.29 20.46
C ASN A 774 3.30 0.20 20.79
N ASN A 775 2.23 0.99 20.89
CA ASN A 775 2.31 2.39 21.29
C ASN A 775 1.25 2.70 22.34
N PRO A 776 1.54 2.40 23.62
CA PRO A 776 0.59 2.60 24.71
C PRO A 776 0.21 4.07 24.96
N SER A 777 0.78 5.01 24.23
CA SER A 777 0.64 6.46 24.50
C SER A 777 -0.42 7.18 23.66
N GLY A 778 -1.15 6.52 22.76
CA GLY A 778 -2.21 7.18 21.98
C GLY A 778 -2.74 6.40 20.79
N PRO A 779 -3.86 6.81 20.21
CA PRO A 779 -4.35 6.26 18.95
C PRO A 779 -3.39 6.61 17.82
N THR A 780 -3.16 5.67 16.93
CA THR A 780 -2.41 5.95 15.70
C THR A 780 -3.35 6.65 14.72
N GLN A 781 -3.55 7.93 14.90
CA GLN A 781 -4.30 8.72 13.93
C GLN A 781 -3.47 8.92 12.68
N ARG A 782 -4.07 8.68 11.52
CA ARG A 782 -3.49 8.99 10.23
C ARG A 782 -4.00 10.34 9.76
N ARG A 783 -3.13 11.10 9.11
CA ARG A 783 -3.46 12.43 8.59
C ARG A 783 -3.32 12.46 7.10
N LEU A 784 -4.29 13.08 6.45
CA LEU A 784 -4.14 13.51 5.08
C LEU A 784 -3.27 14.77 5.06
N ILE A 785 -2.29 14.78 4.19
CA ILE A 785 -1.38 15.91 4.01
C ILE A 785 -1.28 16.26 2.53
N THR A 786 -0.86 17.50 2.26
CA THR A 786 -0.50 17.97 0.93
C THR A 786 1.01 18.13 0.83
N LEU A 787 1.58 17.56 -0.21
CA LEU A 787 2.99 17.65 -0.56
C LEU A 787 3.22 18.85 -1.50
N PRO A 788 4.46 19.41 -1.54
CA PRO A 788 4.78 20.45 -2.48
C PRO A 788 4.71 19.95 -3.94
N ALA A 789 3.78 20.50 -4.72
CA ALA A 789 3.54 20.09 -6.11
C ALA A 789 4.77 20.24 -7.03
N GLN A 790 5.74 21.10 -6.67
CA GLN A 790 7.01 21.27 -7.40
C GLN A 790 8.02 20.16 -7.10
N GLU A 791 7.80 19.37 -6.03
CA GLU A 791 8.71 18.30 -5.62
C GLU A 791 8.10 16.93 -5.84
N ARG A 792 6.76 16.78 -5.71
CA ARG A 792 6.09 15.49 -5.78
C ARG A 792 4.71 15.55 -6.39
N MET A 793 4.38 14.47 -7.10
CA MET A 793 3.10 14.29 -7.77
C MET A 793 2.77 12.78 -7.87
N GLY A 794 1.67 12.36 -7.29
CA GLY A 794 1.14 11.01 -7.42
C GLY A 794 2.04 9.87 -6.98
N ILE A 795 1.65 8.66 -7.36
CA ILE A 795 2.31 7.41 -6.95
C ILE A 795 3.75 7.33 -7.48
N LEU A 796 3.99 7.77 -8.72
CA LEU A 796 5.30 7.59 -9.37
C LEU A 796 6.42 8.40 -8.71
N THR A 797 6.09 9.44 -7.97
CA THR A 797 7.08 10.16 -7.16
C THR A 797 7.03 9.78 -5.68
N HIS A 798 6.10 8.91 -5.29
CA HIS A 798 6.04 8.44 -3.91
C HIS A 798 7.23 7.54 -3.59
N PRO A 799 7.82 7.65 -2.39
CA PRO A 799 9.00 6.87 -2.00
C PRO A 799 8.86 5.37 -2.20
N ASN A 800 7.67 4.79 -1.98
CA ASN A 800 7.45 3.36 -2.19
C ASN A 800 7.69 2.96 -3.64
N TRP A 801 7.14 3.70 -4.60
CA TRP A 801 7.35 3.37 -6.00
C TRP A 801 8.81 3.58 -6.40
N LEU A 802 9.42 4.68 -5.96
CA LEU A 802 10.82 5.01 -6.27
C LEU A 802 11.78 3.97 -5.70
N VAL A 803 11.57 3.52 -4.46
CA VAL A 803 12.37 2.49 -3.80
C VAL A 803 12.13 1.12 -4.44
N ALA A 804 10.88 0.77 -4.73
CA ALA A 804 10.56 -0.48 -5.44
C ALA A 804 11.26 -0.60 -6.80
N HIS A 805 11.56 0.56 -7.42
CA HIS A 805 12.26 0.66 -8.71
C HIS A 805 13.65 1.27 -8.53
N SER A 806 14.41 0.76 -7.55
CA SER A 806 15.81 1.13 -7.29
C SER A 806 16.56 -0.07 -6.73
N ASP A 807 17.90 0.02 -6.69
CA ASP A 807 18.78 -0.98 -6.10
C ASP A 807 19.09 -0.70 -4.63
N ALA A 808 19.91 -1.55 -4.02
CA ALA A 808 20.33 -1.39 -2.63
C ALA A 808 21.08 -0.08 -2.39
N MET A 809 21.86 0.35 -3.33
CA MET A 809 22.79 1.48 -3.21
C MET A 809 22.52 2.62 -4.16
N ASP A 810 21.78 2.39 -5.26
CA ASP A 810 21.64 3.36 -6.34
C ASP A 810 20.24 3.42 -6.93
N ASN A 811 19.96 4.45 -7.72
CA ASN A 811 18.78 4.55 -8.56
C ASN A 811 18.80 3.50 -9.67
N HIS A 812 17.65 3.26 -10.26
CA HIS A 812 17.55 2.36 -11.40
C HIS A 812 16.67 2.99 -12.51
N ALA A 813 17.21 3.97 -13.21
CA ALA A 813 16.49 4.68 -14.27
C ALA A 813 15.95 3.72 -15.34
N ILE A 814 16.75 2.72 -15.74
CA ILE A 814 16.34 1.69 -16.71
C ILE A 814 15.05 0.98 -16.27
N LEU A 815 14.99 0.54 -15.01
CA LEU A 815 13.83 -0.17 -14.48
C LEU A 815 12.59 0.73 -14.39
N ARG A 816 12.75 2.00 -13.98
CA ARG A 816 11.68 3.01 -13.98
C ARG A 816 11.15 3.27 -15.38
N GLY A 817 12.05 3.45 -16.35
CA GLY A 817 11.69 3.66 -17.75
C GLY A 817 11.02 2.44 -18.38
N LYS A 818 11.52 1.23 -18.10
CA LYS A 818 10.88 -0.02 -18.53
C LYS A 818 9.45 -0.12 -18.00
N TRP A 819 9.24 0.18 -16.71
CA TRP A 819 7.92 0.15 -16.10
C TRP A 819 6.96 1.11 -16.80
N ILE A 820 7.38 2.35 -17.08
CA ILE A 820 6.56 3.35 -17.80
C ILE A 820 6.24 2.85 -19.21
N ARG A 821 7.25 2.34 -19.93
CA ARG A 821 7.05 1.80 -21.28
C ARG A 821 6.02 0.70 -21.31
N GLU A 822 6.11 -0.26 -20.39
CA GLU A 822 5.26 -1.45 -20.39
C GLU A 822 3.89 -1.21 -19.76
N ARG A 823 3.83 -0.40 -18.67
CA ARG A 823 2.60 -0.26 -17.87
C ARG A 823 1.75 0.94 -18.27
N LEU A 824 2.35 2.02 -18.74
CA LEU A 824 1.61 3.22 -19.13
C LEU A 824 1.48 3.35 -20.65
N LEU A 825 2.54 3.05 -21.39
CA LEU A 825 2.54 3.23 -22.84
C LEU A 825 2.17 1.97 -23.63
N GLY A 826 2.07 0.80 -22.96
CA GLY A 826 1.69 -0.47 -23.58
C GLY A 826 2.72 -1.02 -24.55
N GLY A 827 3.96 -0.52 -24.50
CA GLY A 827 5.07 -1.05 -25.28
C GLY A 827 5.65 -2.32 -24.65
N ALA A 828 6.48 -3.03 -25.40
CA ALA A 828 7.21 -4.19 -24.91
C ALA A 828 8.71 -4.02 -25.11
N ILE A 829 9.48 -4.58 -24.20
CA ILE A 829 10.94 -4.62 -24.25
C ILE A 829 11.34 -6.09 -24.44
N ALA A 830 12.19 -6.36 -25.41
CA ALA A 830 12.71 -7.71 -25.64
C ALA A 830 13.51 -8.18 -24.41
N ASP A 831 13.51 -9.49 -24.19
CA ASP A 831 14.35 -10.10 -23.14
C ASP A 831 15.82 -9.87 -23.46
N VAL A 832 16.62 -9.61 -22.42
CA VAL A 832 18.06 -9.37 -22.57
C VAL A 832 18.73 -10.68 -22.99
N PRO A 833 19.52 -10.69 -24.09
CA PRO A 833 20.29 -11.86 -24.47
C PRO A 833 21.28 -12.26 -23.37
N ILE A 834 21.45 -13.55 -23.14
CA ILE A 834 22.37 -14.10 -22.11
C ILE A 834 23.83 -13.63 -22.32
N THR A 835 24.17 -13.26 -23.53
CA THR A 835 25.53 -12.83 -23.93
C THR A 835 25.85 -11.37 -23.61
N VAL A 836 24.84 -10.61 -23.10
CA VAL A 836 25.03 -9.18 -22.81
C VAL A 836 25.41 -8.98 -21.36
N ASP A 837 26.55 -8.33 -21.09
CA ASP A 837 26.85 -7.81 -19.76
C ASP A 837 25.94 -6.60 -19.49
N ALA A 838 24.98 -6.78 -18.59
CA ALA A 838 23.99 -5.77 -18.26
C ALA A 838 24.40 -4.87 -17.08
N MET A 839 25.64 -4.92 -16.63
CA MET A 839 26.14 -4.14 -15.50
C MET A 839 26.57 -2.75 -15.94
N LEU A 840 26.12 -1.70 -15.23
CA LEU A 840 26.67 -0.36 -15.39
C LEU A 840 28.08 -0.29 -14.79
N PRO A 841 28.96 0.59 -15.31
CA PRO A 841 30.29 0.79 -14.74
C PRO A 841 30.28 1.12 -13.27
N ASP A 842 31.16 0.48 -12.49
CA ASP A 842 31.37 0.81 -11.08
C ASP A 842 32.26 2.06 -10.95
N GLU A 843 31.66 3.18 -11.16
CA GLU A 843 32.28 4.51 -11.10
C GLU A 843 31.56 5.35 -10.00
N PRO A 844 31.86 5.14 -8.72
CA PRO A 844 31.08 5.74 -7.62
C PRO A 844 31.25 7.26 -7.47
N LYS A 845 32.18 7.87 -8.22
CA LYS A 845 32.39 9.33 -8.29
C LYS A 845 31.60 9.99 -9.41
N GLU A 846 31.02 9.21 -10.31
CA GLU A 846 30.25 9.68 -11.44
C GLU A 846 28.76 9.58 -11.18
N THR A 847 27.98 10.54 -11.74
CA THR A 847 26.52 10.52 -11.65
C THR A 847 25.97 9.29 -12.39
N LEU A 848 24.78 8.81 -11.98
CA LEU A 848 24.12 7.70 -12.66
C LEU A 848 23.96 7.98 -14.17
N ARG A 849 23.55 9.19 -14.52
CA ARG A 849 23.39 9.59 -15.93
C ARG A 849 24.71 9.49 -16.71
N HIS A 850 25.84 9.80 -16.09
CA HIS A 850 27.15 9.63 -16.73
C HIS A 850 27.48 8.15 -16.92
N ARG A 851 27.30 7.33 -15.89
CA ARG A 851 27.53 5.88 -15.95
C ARG A 851 26.67 5.17 -16.98
N MET A 852 25.46 5.69 -17.24
CA MET A 852 24.56 5.18 -18.28
C MET A 852 25.02 5.51 -19.71
N ARG A 853 26.15 6.17 -19.94
CA ARG A 853 26.69 6.39 -21.30
C ARG A 853 26.87 5.10 -22.09
N VAL A 854 27.21 4.01 -21.41
CA VAL A 854 27.41 2.69 -22.02
C VAL A 854 26.15 2.11 -22.65
N THR A 855 24.98 2.47 -22.14
CA THR A 855 23.70 2.02 -22.71
C THR A 855 23.39 2.67 -24.08
N ARG A 856 24.18 3.69 -24.49
CA ARG A 856 24.08 4.36 -25.79
C ARG A 856 24.91 3.74 -26.88
N GLU A 857 25.73 2.73 -26.55
CA GLU A 857 26.41 1.92 -27.55
C GLU A 857 25.41 1.24 -28.49
N GLU A 858 25.76 1.09 -29.76
CA GLU A 858 24.82 0.65 -30.81
C GLU A 858 24.07 -0.63 -30.46
N SER A 859 24.73 -1.60 -29.88
CA SER A 859 24.14 -2.88 -29.47
C SER A 859 23.13 -2.72 -28.35
N CYS A 860 23.40 -1.85 -27.36
CA CYS A 860 22.58 -1.61 -26.19
C CYS A 860 21.41 -0.67 -26.49
N TRP A 861 21.70 0.36 -27.32
CA TRP A 861 20.75 1.43 -27.59
C TRP A 861 19.44 0.94 -28.26
N LYS A 862 19.48 -0.16 -29.00
CA LYS A 862 18.27 -0.79 -29.56
C LYS A 862 17.14 -0.99 -28.56
N CYS A 863 17.47 -1.39 -27.32
CA CYS A 863 16.51 -1.54 -26.24
C CYS A 863 16.44 -0.29 -25.37
N HIS A 864 17.61 0.31 -25.02
CA HIS A 864 17.69 1.40 -24.05
C HIS A 864 17.03 2.69 -24.51
N GLN A 865 16.99 2.98 -25.82
CA GLN A 865 16.23 4.12 -26.36
C GLN A 865 14.73 4.10 -26.00
N LYS A 866 14.19 2.93 -25.71
CA LYS A 866 12.77 2.77 -25.35
C LYS A 866 12.49 3.00 -23.86
N MET A 867 13.50 2.97 -23.01
CA MET A 867 13.32 3.02 -21.54
C MET A 867 14.15 4.12 -20.87
N ASP A 868 15.41 4.31 -21.23
CA ASP A 868 16.29 5.27 -20.54
C ASP A 868 15.73 6.71 -20.55
N PRO A 869 15.23 7.24 -21.69
CA PRO A 869 14.66 8.57 -21.73
C PRO A 869 13.43 8.75 -20.83
N LEU A 870 12.70 7.67 -20.55
CA LEU A 870 11.54 7.66 -19.67
C LEU A 870 11.91 7.56 -18.18
N GLY A 871 13.05 6.94 -17.87
CA GLY A 871 13.48 6.76 -16.48
C GLY A 871 14.36 7.86 -15.93
N LEU A 872 15.16 8.50 -16.78
CA LEU A 872 16.08 9.57 -16.42
C LEU A 872 15.42 10.82 -15.81
N PRO A 873 14.16 11.19 -16.14
CA PRO A 873 13.46 12.28 -15.47
C PRO A 873 13.33 12.09 -13.95
N PHE A 874 13.34 10.86 -13.48
CA PHE A 874 13.24 10.54 -12.04
C PHE A 874 14.58 10.69 -11.27
N GLU A 875 15.66 11.16 -11.91
CA GLU A 875 16.93 11.44 -11.22
C GLU A 875 16.83 12.61 -10.23
N MET A 876 15.75 13.39 -10.28
CA MET A 876 15.40 14.33 -9.22
C MET A 876 15.04 13.64 -7.89
N PHE A 877 15.08 12.31 -7.83
CA PHE A 877 14.92 11.50 -6.61
C PHE A 877 16.09 10.55 -6.45
N ASN A 878 16.57 10.36 -5.23
CA ASN A 878 17.63 9.38 -4.97
C ASN A 878 17.09 7.95 -4.77
N HIS A 879 17.97 6.99 -4.54
CA HIS A 879 17.65 5.57 -4.33
C HIS A 879 16.76 5.30 -3.10
N ALA A 880 16.73 6.21 -2.14
CA ALA A 880 15.85 6.15 -0.96
C ALA A 880 14.48 6.82 -1.22
N GLY A 881 14.22 7.29 -2.43
CA GLY A 881 13.00 7.99 -2.81
C GLY A 881 12.93 9.44 -2.33
N LEU A 882 14.05 10.05 -1.97
CA LEU A 882 14.12 11.43 -1.50
C LEU A 882 14.34 12.39 -2.67
N PHE A 883 13.64 13.51 -2.66
CA PHE A 883 13.86 14.59 -3.62
C PHE A 883 15.28 15.16 -3.48
N ARG A 884 15.92 15.45 -4.59
CA ARG A 884 17.27 16.05 -4.64
C ARG A 884 17.42 17.01 -5.82
N THR A 885 18.17 18.06 -5.61
CA THR A 885 18.58 19.04 -6.64
C THR A 885 20.01 18.86 -7.09
N THR A 886 20.80 18.09 -6.32
CA THR A 886 22.20 17.79 -6.62
C THR A 886 22.51 16.29 -6.47
N GLU A 887 23.43 15.80 -7.30
CA GLU A 887 24.03 14.48 -7.21
C GLU A 887 25.55 14.62 -7.22
N LEU A 888 26.24 14.08 -6.20
CA LEU A 888 27.70 14.19 -6.06
C LEU A 888 28.23 15.63 -6.20
N GLY A 889 27.45 16.63 -5.75
CA GLY A 889 27.80 18.05 -5.82
C GLY A 889 27.43 18.74 -7.15
N ASN A 890 27.02 17.99 -8.16
CA ASN A 890 26.58 18.53 -9.44
C ASN A 890 25.07 18.76 -9.48
N PRO A 891 24.55 19.77 -10.19
CA PRO A 891 23.12 19.92 -10.42
C PRO A 891 22.54 18.68 -11.10
N VAL A 892 21.37 18.20 -10.61
CA VAL A 892 20.70 17.07 -11.22
C VAL A 892 20.16 17.45 -12.60
N ASN A 893 20.47 16.64 -13.60
CA ASN A 893 19.83 16.70 -14.90
C ASN A 893 18.66 15.71 -14.94
N ALA A 894 17.44 16.22 -14.81
CA ALA A 894 16.19 15.43 -14.82
C ALA A 894 15.47 15.47 -16.18
N THR A 895 16.12 15.89 -17.25
CA THR A 895 15.50 15.92 -18.60
C THR A 895 15.32 14.52 -19.15
N GLY A 896 14.30 14.32 -19.96
CA GLY A 896 14.03 13.07 -20.67
C GLY A 896 13.19 13.27 -21.90
N GLU A 897 12.58 12.21 -22.37
CA GLU A 897 11.78 12.24 -23.60
C GLU A 897 10.74 11.11 -23.58
N ILE A 898 9.53 11.41 -23.99
CA ILE A 898 8.53 10.39 -24.37
C ILE A 898 8.67 10.20 -25.88
N SER A 899 8.87 8.98 -26.32
CA SER A 899 9.02 8.66 -27.74
C SER A 899 8.33 7.33 -28.06
N ASN A 900 7.84 7.22 -29.28
CA ASN A 900 7.14 6.02 -29.78
C ASN A 900 6.04 5.57 -28.78
N SER A 901 5.27 6.52 -28.26
CA SER A 901 4.16 6.24 -27.35
C SER A 901 2.97 5.57 -28.05
N GLY A 902 2.84 5.75 -29.36
CA GLY A 902 1.65 5.40 -30.14
C GLY A 902 0.61 6.54 -30.16
N GLU A 903 0.89 7.66 -29.52
CA GLU A 903 0.09 8.90 -29.47
C GLU A 903 1.04 10.08 -29.78
N ALA A 904 1.00 10.56 -31.01
CA ALA A 904 1.96 11.55 -31.49
C ALA A 904 1.96 12.86 -30.65
N SER A 905 0.83 13.25 -30.08
CA SER A 905 0.70 14.42 -29.20
C SER A 905 1.41 14.28 -27.87
N LEU A 906 1.69 13.04 -27.46
CA LEU A 906 2.38 12.74 -26.21
C LEU A 906 3.91 12.74 -26.39
N ASP A 907 4.39 12.40 -27.60
CA ASP A 907 5.82 12.30 -27.89
C ASP A 907 6.52 13.66 -27.82
N GLY A 908 7.71 13.69 -27.26
CA GLY A 908 8.55 14.88 -27.16
C GLY A 908 9.34 14.97 -25.86
N PRO A 909 10.17 16.02 -25.74
CA PRO A 909 11.02 16.21 -24.57
C PRO A 909 10.20 16.57 -23.32
N VAL A 910 10.78 16.25 -22.18
CA VAL A 910 10.25 16.62 -20.84
C VAL A 910 11.39 17.15 -19.98
N ALA A 911 11.10 18.17 -19.19
CA ALA A 911 12.09 18.80 -18.32
C ALA A 911 12.37 17.97 -17.05
N ASN A 912 11.40 17.21 -16.58
CA ASN A 912 11.50 16.39 -15.37
C ASN A 912 10.37 15.38 -15.27
N ALA A 913 10.37 14.58 -14.19
CA ALA A 913 9.36 13.56 -13.94
C ALA A 913 7.95 14.15 -13.76
N LEU A 914 7.81 15.32 -13.18
CA LEU A 914 6.48 15.92 -12.92
C LEU A 914 5.80 16.29 -14.23
N GLU A 915 6.51 16.95 -15.14
CA GLU A 915 5.99 17.27 -16.47
C GLU A 915 5.62 16.01 -17.25
N MET A 916 6.48 14.98 -17.17
CA MET A 916 6.20 13.70 -17.83
C MET A 916 4.94 13.06 -17.29
N ILE A 917 4.77 13.03 -15.96
CA ILE A 917 3.59 12.45 -15.31
C ILE A 917 2.32 13.22 -15.70
N GLU A 918 2.39 14.55 -15.75
CA GLU A 918 1.26 15.38 -16.14
C GLU A 918 0.83 15.09 -17.59
N LYS A 919 1.79 14.95 -18.52
CA LYS A 919 1.49 14.54 -19.90
C LYS A 919 0.86 13.15 -19.95
N LEU A 920 1.45 12.17 -19.26
CA LEU A 920 0.97 10.79 -19.22
C LEU A 920 -0.45 10.68 -18.62
N SER A 921 -0.77 11.47 -17.59
CA SER A 921 -2.09 11.42 -16.93
C SER A 921 -3.26 11.84 -17.82
N ARG A 922 -3.00 12.63 -18.86
CA ARG A 922 -3.99 13.13 -19.82
C ARG A 922 -4.10 12.25 -21.06
N SER A 923 -3.16 11.34 -21.28
CA SER A 923 -3.05 10.53 -22.48
C SER A 923 -4.18 9.51 -22.59
N GLU A 924 -4.81 9.47 -23.75
CA GLU A 924 -5.79 8.44 -24.08
C GLU A 924 -5.14 7.05 -24.14
N ARG A 925 -3.95 6.97 -24.72
CA ARG A 925 -3.16 5.74 -24.78
C ARG A 925 -2.92 5.15 -23.39
N VAL A 926 -2.54 5.98 -22.42
CA VAL A 926 -2.28 5.54 -21.05
C VAL A 926 -3.55 4.98 -20.39
N LYS A 927 -4.70 5.60 -20.60
CA LYS A 927 -5.98 5.11 -20.08
C LYS A 927 -6.38 3.77 -20.72
N GLN A 928 -6.21 3.63 -22.02
CA GLN A 928 -6.47 2.39 -22.75
C GLN A 928 -5.55 1.26 -22.27
N VAL A 929 -4.28 1.55 -22.04
CA VAL A 929 -3.31 0.59 -21.50
C VAL A 929 -3.67 0.20 -20.05
N PHE A 930 -4.15 1.12 -19.25
CA PHE A 930 -4.67 0.82 -17.91
C PHE A 930 -5.85 -0.16 -17.98
N VAL A 931 -6.79 0.06 -18.90
CA VAL A 931 -7.91 -0.87 -19.14
C VAL A 931 -7.42 -2.26 -19.55
N ARG A 932 -6.39 -2.37 -20.40
CA ARG A 932 -5.75 -3.66 -20.75
C ARG A 932 -5.20 -4.37 -19.51
N HIS A 933 -4.52 -3.64 -18.62
CA HIS A 933 -3.98 -4.24 -17.38
C HIS A 933 -5.09 -4.65 -16.40
N ALA A 934 -6.18 -3.88 -16.32
CA ALA A 934 -7.37 -4.28 -15.56
C ALA A 934 -7.99 -5.57 -16.15
N PHE A 935 -8.16 -5.63 -17.47
CA PHE A 935 -8.62 -6.84 -18.14
C PHE A 935 -7.74 -8.05 -17.78
N ARG A 936 -6.42 -7.93 -17.94
CA ARG A 936 -5.47 -9.02 -17.62
C ARG A 936 -5.60 -9.51 -16.20
N TYR A 937 -5.75 -8.58 -15.24
CA TYR A 937 -5.86 -8.94 -13.83
C TYR A 937 -7.13 -9.73 -13.53
N TRP A 938 -8.30 -9.26 -14.01
CA TRP A 938 -9.57 -9.91 -13.71
C TRP A 938 -9.83 -11.13 -14.59
N MET A 939 -9.32 -11.15 -15.83
CA MET A 939 -9.41 -12.32 -16.69
C MET A 939 -8.33 -13.37 -16.40
N GLY A 940 -7.24 -13.01 -15.70
CA GLY A 940 -6.11 -13.92 -15.42
C GLY A 940 -5.39 -14.41 -16.66
N ARG A 941 -5.44 -13.64 -17.75
CA ARG A 941 -4.80 -13.96 -19.03
C ARG A 941 -4.49 -12.70 -19.83
N ASN A 942 -3.59 -12.83 -20.79
CA ASN A 942 -3.37 -11.80 -21.77
C ASN A 942 -4.59 -11.70 -22.72
N GLU A 943 -4.75 -10.54 -23.35
CA GLU A 943 -5.77 -10.33 -24.35
C GLU A 943 -5.48 -11.11 -25.63
N THR A 944 -6.54 -11.40 -26.37
CA THR A 944 -6.52 -11.86 -27.76
C THR A 944 -7.21 -10.80 -28.63
N ILE A 945 -7.11 -10.92 -29.95
CA ILE A 945 -7.80 -10.01 -30.86
C ILE A 945 -9.33 -10.03 -30.65
N ASN A 946 -9.90 -11.18 -30.28
CA ASN A 946 -11.32 -11.32 -30.01
C ASN A 946 -11.79 -10.58 -28.75
N ASP A 947 -10.86 -10.11 -27.90
CA ASP A 947 -11.17 -9.28 -26.72
C ASP A 947 -11.30 -7.79 -27.05
N ALA A 948 -10.95 -7.37 -28.27
CA ALA A 948 -10.96 -5.96 -28.65
C ALA A 948 -12.32 -5.27 -28.41
N PRO A 949 -13.49 -5.87 -28.74
CA PRO A 949 -14.78 -5.27 -28.42
C PRO A 949 -14.97 -5.05 -26.90
N VAL A 950 -14.58 -6.03 -26.08
CA VAL A 950 -14.69 -5.93 -24.61
C VAL A 950 -13.79 -4.82 -24.06
N LEU A 951 -12.60 -4.67 -24.59
CA LEU A 951 -11.66 -3.62 -24.19
C LEU A 951 -12.15 -2.23 -24.58
N GLN A 952 -12.71 -2.08 -25.79
CA GLN A 952 -13.30 -0.82 -26.25
C GLN A 952 -14.52 -0.43 -25.42
N ASP A 953 -15.42 -1.39 -25.13
CA ASP A 953 -16.59 -1.16 -24.27
C ASP A 953 -16.17 -0.79 -22.84
N ALA A 954 -15.15 -1.45 -22.30
CA ALA A 954 -14.64 -1.17 -20.97
C ALA A 954 -13.95 0.21 -20.91
N TYR A 955 -13.20 0.58 -21.93
CA TYR A 955 -12.60 1.90 -22.05
C TYR A 955 -13.68 3.00 -22.16
N LYS A 956 -14.68 2.78 -22.99
CA LYS A 956 -15.83 3.68 -23.14
C LYS A 956 -16.56 3.88 -21.81
N ALA A 957 -16.86 2.80 -21.09
CA ALA A 957 -17.50 2.86 -19.79
C ALA A 957 -16.65 3.65 -18.78
N TYR A 958 -15.32 3.47 -18.80
CA TYR A 958 -14.39 4.21 -17.98
C TYR A 958 -14.39 5.73 -18.29
N GLU A 959 -14.31 6.11 -19.56
CA GLU A 959 -14.31 7.51 -20.00
C GLU A 959 -15.66 8.21 -19.73
N GLU A 960 -16.76 7.60 -20.14
CA GLU A 960 -18.10 8.18 -19.97
C GLU A 960 -18.50 8.36 -18.50
N SER A 961 -17.95 7.56 -17.61
CA SER A 961 -18.15 7.70 -16.16
C SER A 961 -17.22 8.73 -15.49
N GLY A 962 -16.37 9.42 -16.25
CA GLY A 962 -15.37 10.33 -15.70
C GLY A 962 -14.23 9.60 -15.00
N GLY A 963 -13.79 8.46 -15.50
CA GLY A 963 -12.66 7.69 -14.98
C GLY A 963 -12.97 6.88 -13.73
N SER A 964 -14.20 6.34 -13.62
CA SER A 964 -14.64 5.50 -12.50
C SER A 964 -14.09 4.08 -12.61
N MET A 965 -13.44 3.61 -11.55
CA MET A 965 -13.01 2.22 -11.43
C MET A 965 -14.19 1.26 -11.31
N ASN A 966 -15.26 1.67 -10.66
CA ASN A 966 -16.47 0.85 -10.52
C ASN A 966 -17.14 0.63 -11.88
N ALA A 967 -17.21 1.65 -12.75
CA ALA A 967 -17.74 1.52 -14.10
C ALA A 967 -16.88 0.59 -14.96
N LEU A 968 -15.56 0.71 -14.89
CA LEU A 968 -14.63 -0.19 -15.56
C LEU A 968 -14.84 -1.64 -15.11
N LEU A 969 -14.91 -1.89 -13.82
CA LEU A 969 -15.12 -3.23 -13.27
C LEU A 969 -16.47 -3.81 -13.65
N LEU A 970 -17.52 -3.01 -13.62
CA LEU A 970 -18.86 -3.46 -14.03
C LEU A 970 -18.85 -3.92 -15.49
N SER A 971 -18.23 -3.16 -16.39
CA SER A 971 -18.09 -3.53 -17.80
C SER A 971 -17.31 -4.84 -17.96
N LEU A 972 -16.14 -4.94 -17.34
CA LEU A 972 -15.28 -6.13 -17.46
C LEU A 972 -15.94 -7.40 -16.88
N LEU A 973 -16.55 -7.33 -15.69
CA LEU A 973 -17.10 -8.48 -14.98
C LEU A 973 -18.46 -8.94 -15.52
N THR A 974 -19.07 -8.17 -16.42
CA THR A 974 -20.27 -8.57 -17.15
C THR A 974 -20.01 -8.92 -18.61
N SER A 975 -18.73 -8.89 -19.02
CA SER A 975 -18.32 -9.20 -20.39
C SER A 975 -18.27 -10.71 -20.67
N ASP A 976 -18.30 -11.07 -21.95
CA ASP A 976 -18.14 -12.47 -22.38
C ASP A 976 -16.80 -13.05 -21.98
N ALA A 977 -15.73 -12.27 -21.97
CA ALA A 977 -14.42 -12.69 -21.52
C ALA A 977 -14.41 -13.19 -20.07
N PHE A 978 -15.23 -12.59 -19.20
CA PHE A 978 -15.38 -13.00 -17.80
C PHE A 978 -16.39 -14.15 -17.63
N LEU A 979 -17.49 -14.11 -18.35
CA LEU A 979 -18.64 -15.01 -18.13
C LEU A 979 -18.53 -16.34 -18.87
N TYR A 980 -17.87 -16.39 -20.02
CA TYR A 980 -17.83 -17.59 -20.85
C TYR A 980 -16.49 -18.31 -20.79
N ARG A 981 -16.54 -19.64 -20.90
CA ARG A 981 -15.38 -20.51 -21.02
C ARG A 981 -15.47 -21.33 -22.30
N THR A 982 -14.36 -21.39 -23.04
CA THR A 982 -14.24 -22.33 -24.18
C THR A 982 -13.83 -23.67 -23.63
N ILE A 983 -14.63 -24.71 -23.97
CA ILE A 983 -14.30 -26.11 -23.72
C ILE A 983 -13.43 -26.55 -24.89
N LEU A 984 -12.15 -26.79 -24.60
CA LEU A 984 -11.17 -27.27 -25.59
C LEU A 984 -11.33 -28.76 -25.84
#